data_ea437efe221989278c8a6861b3bfc225
#
_entry.id   ea437efe221989278c8a6861b3bfc225
#
_cell.length_a   1.000
_cell.length_b   1.000
_cell.length_c   1.000
_cell.angle_alpha   90.00
_cell.angle_beta   90.00
_cell.angle_gamma   90.00
#
_symmetry.space_group_name_H-M   'P 1'
#
loop_
_entity.id
_entity.type
_entity.pdbx_description
1 polymer ?
#
loop_
_entity_poly.entity_id
_entity_poly.type
_entity_poly.pdbx_seq_one_letter_code
_entity_poly.pdbx_strand_id
1 'polypeptide(L)'
;MRVDDRILDRILPNVQKPARYTGGEYNSIAKDWRDPQILTKIALVFPDVYDLGMSNLGLAILYDLLNKREDVLAERVYVPWPDMEAEMRAAGLPLYALESRCEVRDFDLIGISLPYEQLYTNVLTMLNLAGMPLLSEERDASYPLVCAGGNAVFNPEPMADFIDFFVMGEGEDVIIEIIRAMREVERANRDTQLRRLAKIPGVYVPRFYAFSYYEEDGTISNVEPLVDEAESHIVKRITPLMPPPVTKFIVPFVDVVFNRASIEIQRGCTRGCRFCQAGMIFRPVRERSLAELIETVDKIVTDTGHEEIGLLSLSSSDYTQIGALVKAISDKYGEGALNISLPSLRIESFSADLLEMLQGSRKNSFTFAPEAATDRMRNVINKYISTEALLQTAEEVYSRGWQLIKLYFMIGQPTETGEDVIAIAKLAKQVLAIGRKYHHNKAKVRVGVSTFVPKPHTPFQWAALATLDEIRRKQELMRQEFGRAKGLIFNWNQPEESLMEAFLSRGDRRLGAVIKTAWEKGTKFDAWNEWHRPVAWQEAFAAHNLEPAWYAHRVRPADEIFAWDHINAGVEKRWLLMDWYAAEKGETKVDCREHCYHCGILTAFKGLRANTPPPAWECPPIRNPRWQKLAAEGQVIGLTEVVKENMVKSRIPEK
;
A
#
# COMPACT_ATOMS: atom_id res chain seq x y z
N MET A 1 25.30 -17.20 10.16
CA MET A 1 25.64 -18.01 11.39
C MET A 1 24.50 -17.80 12.40
N ARG A 2 24.19 -18.78 13.26
CA ARG A 2 23.22 -18.54 14.33
C ARG A 2 23.81 -17.61 15.37
N VAL A 3 23.04 -16.62 15.82
CA VAL A 3 23.47 -15.68 16.87
C VAL A 3 23.67 -16.40 18.22
N ASP A 4 24.52 -15.86 19.09
CA ASP A 4 24.76 -16.44 20.41
C ASP A 4 23.57 -16.17 21.34
N ASP A 5 22.81 -17.23 21.65
CA ASP A 5 21.64 -17.16 22.53
C ASP A 5 21.98 -16.53 23.91
N ARG A 6 23.19 -16.72 24.44
CA ARG A 6 23.62 -16.14 25.73
C ARG A 6 23.70 -14.62 25.67
N ILE A 7 24.10 -14.07 24.51
CA ILE A 7 24.11 -12.62 24.33
C ILE A 7 22.66 -12.12 24.27
N LEU A 8 21.81 -12.79 23.49
CA LEU A 8 20.42 -12.44 23.35
C LEU A 8 19.68 -12.48 24.71
N ASP A 9 19.83 -13.56 25.49
CA ASP A 9 19.24 -13.71 26.82
C ASP A 9 19.68 -12.63 27.81
N ARG A 10 20.89 -12.11 27.65
CA ARG A 10 21.42 -11.03 28.50
C ARG A 10 20.83 -9.68 28.17
N ILE A 11 20.55 -9.38 26.90
CA ILE A 11 20.03 -8.06 26.47
C ILE A 11 18.51 -7.97 26.50
N LEU A 12 17.79 -9.08 26.32
CA LEU A 12 16.31 -9.09 26.30
C LEU A 12 15.64 -8.47 27.54
N PRO A 13 16.16 -8.66 28.78
CA PRO A 13 15.58 -8.01 29.96
C PRO A 13 15.65 -6.48 29.98
N ASN A 14 16.54 -5.89 29.14
CA ASN A 14 16.76 -4.44 29.10
C ASN A 14 15.82 -3.71 28.14
N VAL A 15 15.03 -4.45 27.35
CA VAL A 15 14.22 -3.86 26.26
C VAL A 15 12.72 -3.96 26.53
N GLN A 16 11.97 -3.06 25.92
CA GLN A 16 10.52 -3.12 25.93
C GLN A 16 10.03 -4.27 25.05
N LYS A 17 9.02 -4.99 25.53
CA LYS A 17 8.40 -6.11 24.79
C LYS A 17 9.43 -7.13 24.25
N PRO A 18 10.23 -7.78 25.10
CA PRO A 18 11.27 -8.71 24.67
C PRO A 18 10.77 -9.87 23.78
N ALA A 19 9.50 -10.26 23.92
CA ALA A 19 8.91 -11.30 23.08
C ALA A 19 8.77 -10.95 21.59
N ARG A 20 9.00 -9.69 21.18
CA ARG A 20 9.16 -9.30 19.78
C ARG A 20 10.36 -9.98 19.08
N TYR A 21 11.33 -10.44 19.87
CA TYR A 21 12.67 -10.83 19.43
C TYR A 21 12.98 -12.31 19.67
N THR A 22 12.04 -13.06 20.26
CA THR A 22 12.29 -14.44 20.69
C THR A 22 11.95 -15.51 19.65
N GLY A 23 10.98 -15.26 18.76
CA GLY A 23 10.43 -16.31 17.89
C GLY A 23 9.71 -17.43 18.67
N GLY A 24 9.38 -18.51 17.97
CA GLY A 24 8.78 -19.72 18.59
C GLY A 24 7.27 -19.59 18.86
N GLU A 25 6.61 -18.63 18.20
CA GLU A 25 5.17 -18.45 18.31
C GLU A 25 4.38 -19.65 17.76
N TYR A 26 3.16 -19.81 18.26
CA TYR A 26 2.27 -20.86 17.76
C TYR A 26 2.02 -20.69 16.25
N ASN A 27 2.07 -21.76 15.50
CA ASN A 27 2.03 -21.84 14.03
C ASN A 27 3.27 -21.26 13.31
N SER A 28 4.32 -20.81 13.99
CA SER A 28 5.58 -20.54 13.32
C SER A 28 6.21 -21.82 12.76
N ILE A 29 6.80 -21.74 11.57
CA ILE A 29 7.34 -22.92 10.86
C ILE A 29 8.86 -22.91 11.01
N ALA A 30 9.38 -23.78 11.87
CA ALA A 30 10.80 -23.99 12.02
C ALA A 30 11.26 -25.18 11.16
N LYS A 31 12.19 -24.94 10.23
CA LYS A 31 12.88 -25.98 9.46
C LYS A 31 14.34 -26.04 9.90
N ASP A 32 14.96 -27.21 9.75
CA ASP A 32 16.39 -27.31 10.05
C ASP A 32 17.19 -26.50 9.02
N TRP A 33 17.89 -25.48 9.48
CA TRP A 33 18.75 -24.63 8.65
C TRP A 33 19.79 -25.43 7.84
N ARG A 34 20.19 -26.61 8.35
CA ARG A 34 21.23 -27.46 7.77
C ARG A 34 20.68 -28.60 6.93
N ASP A 35 19.37 -28.69 6.79
CA ASP A 35 18.75 -29.73 5.96
C ASP A 35 19.22 -29.57 4.50
N PRO A 36 19.87 -30.62 3.92
CA PRO A 36 20.36 -30.56 2.55
C PRO A 36 19.23 -30.50 1.49
N GLN A 37 17.99 -30.75 1.87
CA GLN A 37 16.84 -30.58 0.98
C GLN A 37 16.50 -29.09 0.79
N ILE A 38 16.87 -28.23 1.73
CA ILE A 38 16.65 -26.78 1.62
C ILE A 38 17.69 -26.18 0.68
N LEU A 39 17.26 -25.87 -0.53
CA LEU A 39 18.09 -25.35 -1.59
C LEU A 39 18.10 -23.80 -1.63
N THR A 40 17.14 -23.12 -0.99
CA THR A 40 17.07 -21.66 -0.96
C THR A 40 16.52 -21.17 0.39
N LYS A 41 17.22 -20.22 0.98
CA LYS A 41 16.87 -19.57 2.25
C LYS A 41 16.50 -18.10 1.99
N ILE A 42 15.33 -17.70 2.47
CA ILE A 42 14.77 -16.36 2.20
C ILE A 42 14.46 -15.68 3.52
N ALA A 43 15.03 -14.50 3.74
CA ALA A 43 14.64 -13.60 4.82
C ALA A 43 13.48 -12.72 4.33
N LEU A 44 12.30 -12.90 4.90
CA LEU A 44 11.13 -12.07 4.64
C LEU A 44 11.11 -10.90 5.62
N VAL A 45 11.42 -9.71 5.12
CA VAL A 45 11.62 -8.52 5.94
C VAL A 45 10.41 -7.59 5.85
N PHE A 46 9.88 -7.21 7.00
CA PHE A 46 9.06 -6.02 7.13
C PHE A 46 9.89 -4.95 7.85
N PRO A 47 10.25 -3.83 7.19
CA PRO A 47 11.21 -2.87 7.75
C PRO A 47 10.57 -1.91 8.76
N ASP A 48 9.84 -2.44 9.72
CA ASP A 48 9.32 -1.79 10.91
C ASP A 48 9.24 -2.82 12.04
N VAL A 49 8.70 -2.42 13.19
CA VAL A 49 8.61 -3.27 14.37
C VAL A 49 7.70 -4.49 14.14
N TYR A 50 7.95 -5.52 14.93
CA TYR A 50 7.17 -6.77 14.98
C TYR A 50 5.65 -6.54 15.03
N ASP A 51 5.17 -5.58 15.85
CA ASP A 51 3.75 -5.32 16.06
C ASP A 51 3.02 -4.89 14.77
N LEU A 52 3.70 -4.17 13.89
CA LEU A 52 3.18 -3.79 12.57
C LEU A 52 3.36 -4.91 11.54
N GLY A 53 4.56 -5.50 11.50
CA GLY A 53 4.90 -6.51 10.51
C GLY A 53 4.08 -7.79 10.64
N MET A 54 3.78 -8.23 11.88
CA MET A 54 2.90 -9.38 12.14
C MET A 54 1.46 -9.18 11.65
N SER A 55 1.04 -7.93 11.51
CA SER A 55 -0.28 -7.58 10.97
C SER A 55 -0.31 -7.48 9.44
N ASN A 56 0.83 -7.67 8.74
CA ASN A 56 0.93 -7.56 7.29
C ASN A 56 0.53 -8.87 6.60
N LEU A 57 -0.62 -8.86 5.92
CA LEU A 57 -1.14 -10.05 5.24
C LEU A 57 -0.25 -10.49 4.06
N GLY A 58 0.37 -9.57 3.33
CA GLY A 58 1.27 -9.91 2.22
C GLY A 58 2.48 -10.74 2.68
N LEU A 59 3.07 -10.36 3.84
CA LEU A 59 4.14 -11.13 4.46
C LEU A 59 3.67 -12.53 4.88
N ALA A 60 2.48 -12.64 5.48
CA ALA A 60 1.90 -13.91 5.90
C ALA A 60 1.61 -14.83 4.70
N ILE A 61 1.12 -14.28 3.57
CA ILE A 61 0.89 -15.04 2.33
C ILE A 61 2.21 -15.60 1.78
N LEU A 62 3.25 -14.79 1.68
CA LEU A 62 4.55 -15.23 1.16
C LEU A 62 5.22 -16.24 2.11
N TYR A 63 5.11 -16.03 3.42
CA TYR A 63 5.63 -16.97 4.42
C TYR A 63 4.97 -18.34 4.31
N ASP A 64 3.63 -18.39 4.23
CA ASP A 64 2.86 -19.62 4.09
C ASP A 64 3.16 -20.33 2.76
N LEU A 65 3.16 -19.56 1.65
CA LEU A 65 3.44 -20.08 0.30
C LEU A 65 4.82 -20.72 0.19
N LEU A 66 5.85 -20.05 0.69
CA LEU A 66 7.23 -20.49 0.58
C LEU A 66 7.51 -21.66 1.51
N ASN A 67 6.98 -21.65 2.74
CA ASN A 67 7.23 -22.71 3.70
C ASN A 67 6.42 -24.00 3.44
N LYS A 68 5.40 -23.99 2.59
CA LYS A 68 4.75 -25.19 2.05
C LYS A 68 5.67 -25.99 1.10
N ARG A 69 6.75 -25.39 0.62
CA ARG A 69 7.74 -26.07 -0.21
C ARG A 69 8.79 -26.72 0.66
N GLU A 70 9.20 -27.93 0.33
CA GLU A 70 10.24 -28.68 1.04
C GLU A 70 11.65 -28.11 0.79
N ASP A 71 11.86 -27.56 -0.42
CA ASP A 71 13.14 -27.06 -0.92
C ASP A 71 13.44 -25.58 -0.59
N VAL A 72 12.55 -24.92 0.18
CA VAL A 72 12.68 -23.51 0.56
C VAL A 72 12.48 -23.35 2.07
N LEU A 73 13.30 -22.51 2.68
CA LEU A 73 13.14 -22.01 4.03
C LEU A 73 12.88 -20.51 3.94
N ALA A 74 11.76 -20.03 4.48
CA ALA A 74 11.44 -18.61 4.58
C ALA A 74 11.24 -18.22 6.04
N GLU A 75 11.94 -17.21 6.51
CA GLU A 75 11.91 -16.76 7.90
C GLU A 75 11.62 -15.27 8.01
N ARG A 76 11.00 -14.87 9.13
CA ARG A 76 10.57 -13.49 9.37
C ARG A 76 11.68 -12.65 9.99
N VAL A 77 11.78 -11.41 9.51
CA VAL A 77 12.71 -10.42 10.03
C VAL A 77 11.98 -9.08 10.21
N TYR A 78 12.17 -8.44 11.35
CA TYR A 78 11.64 -7.12 11.66
C TYR A 78 12.78 -6.20 12.11
N VAL A 79 12.61 -4.89 11.89
CA VAL A 79 13.57 -3.91 12.41
C VAL A 79 13.33 -3.76 13.92
N PRO A 80 14.38 -3.89 14.74
CA PRO A 80 14.25 -3.76 16.17
C PRO A 80 13.92 -2.32 16.57
N TRP A 81 13.09 -2.17 17.60
CA TRP A 81 12.84 -0.85 18.20
C TRP A 81 14.15 -0.26 18.71
N PRO A 82 14.28 1.07 18.81
CA PRO A 82 15.55 1.73 19.16
C PRO A 82 16.25 1.25 20.44
N ASP A 83 15.50 0.80 21.46
CA ASP A 83 16.10 0.23 22.67
C ASP A 83 16.83 -1.10 22.37
N MET A 84 16.19 -1.99 21.65
CA MET A 84 16.82 -3.27 21.23
C MET A 84 17.94 -3.04 20.21
N GLU A 85 17.78 -2.07 19.28
CA GLU A 85 18.86 -1.68 18.37
C GLU A 85 20.12 -1.24 19.14
N ALA A 86 19.95 -0.42 20.17
CA ALA A 86 21.06 0.05 21.02
C ALA A 86 21.76 -1.11 21.72
N GLU A 87 21.02 -2.04 22.33
CA GLU A 87 21.56 -3.23 22.99
C GLU A 87 22.27 -4.15 21.99
N MET A 88 21.70 -4.38 20.81
CA MET A 88 22.33 -5.18 19.74
C MET A 88 23.67 -4.58 19.31
N ARG A 89 23.72 -3.26 19.07
CA ARG A 89 24.95 -2.56 18.70
C ARG A 89 26.01 -2.63 19.79
N ALA A 90 25.62 -2.43 21.05
CA ALA A 90 26.53 -2.50 22.20
C ALA A 90 27.08 -3.91 22.42
N ALA A 91 26.30 -4.94 22.13
CA ALA A 91 26.70 -6.34 22.26
C ALA A 91 27.37 -6.92 21.02
N GLY A 92 27.44 -6.19 19.90
CA GLY A 92 27.91 -6.69 18.60
C GLY A 92 27.01 -7.80 18.03
N LEU A 93 25.74 -7.82 18.38
CA LEU A 93 24.77 -8.81 17.90
C LEU A 93 24.20 -8.36 16.55
N PRO A 94 24.40 -9.10 15.45
CA PRO A 94 23.83 -8.74 14.14
C PRO A 94 22.33 -8.98 14.09
N LEU A 95 21.66 -8.41 13.07
CA LEU A 95 20.24 -8.68 12.81
C LEU A 95 20.06 -10.14 12.40
N TYR A 96 19.03 -10.77 12.94
CA TYR A 96 18.73 -12.19 12.77
C TYR A 96 17.25 -12.43 12.45
N ALA A 97 16.96 -13.59 11.86
CA ALA A 97 15.61 -14.06 11.60
C ALA A 97 15.03 -14.75 12.84
N LEU A 98 13.70 -14.62 13.04
CA LEU A 98 13.06 -15.05 14.29
C LEU A 98 13.05 -16.57 14.48
N GLU A 99 12.86 -17.35 13.41
CA GLU A 99 12.69 -18.80 13.51
C GLU A 99 13.99 -19.52 13.86
N SER A 100 15.03 -19.35 13.05
CA SER A 100 16.32 -20.03 13.25
C SER A 100 17.30 -19.26 14.13
N ARG A 101 17.08 -17.97 14.33
CA ARG A 101 18.06 -17.02 14.88
C ARG A 101 19.37 -16.96 14.07
N CYS A 102 19.30 -17.25 12.76
CA CYS A 102 20.43 -17.08 11.86
C CYS A 102 20.56 -15.62 11.41
N GLU A 103 21.83 -15.20 11.19
CA GLU A 103 22.13 -13.85 10.72
C GLU A 103 21.48 -13.59 9.35
N VAL A 104 20.88 -12.42 9.16
CA VAL A 104 20.17 -12.08 7.91
C VAL A 104 21.11 -12.11 6.70
N ARG A 105 22.38 -11.79 6.88
CA ARG A 105 23.39 -11.83 5.80
C ARG A 105 23.72 -13.23 5.27
N ASP A 106 23.33 -14.28 5.98
CA ASP A 106 23.63 -15.66 5.60
C ASP A 106 22.52 -16.31 4.74
N PHE A 107 21.42 -15.60 4.49
CA PHE A 107 20.38 -16.03 3.58
C PHE A 107 20.84 -15.93 2.11
N ASP A 108 20.07 -16.51 1.18
CA ASP A 108 20.31 -16.39 -0.25
C ASP A 108 19.61 -15.17 -0.86
N LEU A 109 18.45 -14.83 -0.30
CA LEU A 109 17.62 -13.70 -0.72
C LEU A 109 17.03 -12.98 0.49
N ILE A 110 17.08 -11.66 0.49
CA ILE A 110 16.35 -10.80 1.41
C ILE A 110 15.19 -10.17 0.63
N GLY A 111 13.96 -10.53 0.99
CA GLY A 111 12.74 -9.99 0.41
C GLY A 111 12.10 -8.95 1.32
N ILE A 112 12.12 -7.68 0.91
CA ILE A 112 11.64 -6.55 1.71
C ILE A 112 10.25 -6.15 1.25
N SER A 113 9.31 -6.09 2.19
CA SER A 113 7.97 -5.56 1.95
C SER A 113 7.95 -4.05 2.20
N LEU A 114 7.69 -3.24 1.16
CA LEU A 114 7.62 -1.78 1.20
C LEU A 114 6.19 -1.29 0.90
N PRO A 115 5.27 -1.32 1.87
CA PRO A 115 3.90 -0.84 1.66
C PRO A 115 3.79 0.70 1.56
N TYR A 116 4.73 1.45 2.12
CA TYR A 116 4.78 2.92 2.11
C TYR A 116 6.20 3.45 2.24
N GLU A 117 6.42 4.69 1.85
CA GLU A 117 7.75 5.28 1.65
C GLU A 117 8.48 5.64 2.94
N GLN A 118 7.76 5.91 4.04
CA GLN A 118 8.36 6.25 5.35
C GLN A 118 9.18 5.11 5.96
N LEU A 119 9.23 3.95 5.31
CA LEU A 119 10.05 2.81 5.70
C LEU A 119 11.48 2.86 5.13
N TYR A 120 11.81 3.80 4.24
CA TYR A 120 13.06 3.79 3.50
C TYR A 120 14.30 3.87 4.42
N THR A 121 14.29 4.73 5.42
CA THR A 121 15.39 4.83 6.40
C THR A 121 15.52 3.59 7.28
N ASN A 122 14.41 2.88 7.55
CA ASN A 122 14.42 1.61 8.25
C ASN A 122 15.08 0.49 7.43
N VAL A 123 14.96 0.52 6.09
CA VAL A 123 15.69 -0.40 5.21
C VAL A 123 17.21 -0.23 5.39
N LEU A 124 17.70 1.00 5.45
CA LEU A 124 19.10 1.26 5.68
C LEU A 124 19.56 0.78 7.08
N THR A 125 18.72 1.02 8.08
CA THR A 125 18.94 0.49 9.45
C THR A 125 19.03 -1.04 9.44
N MET A 126 18.16 -1.71 8.73
CA MET A 126 18.14 -3.17 8.58
C MET A 126 19.42 -3.68 7.92
N LEU A 127 19.82 -3.10 6.77
CA LEU A 127 21.03 -3.47 6.05
C LEU A 127 22.27 -3.27 6.93
N ASN A 128 22.37 -2.15 7.61
CA ASN A 128 23.47 -1.83 8.51
C ASN A 128 23.56 -2.80 9.69
N LEU A 129 22.44 -3.10 10.36
CA LEU A 129 22.39 -4.07 11.46
C LEU A 129 22.71 -5.49 11.01
N ALA A 130 22.38 -5.83 9.76
CA ALA A 130 22.74 -7.11 9.15
C ALA A 130 24.23 -7.18 8.76
N GLY A 131 25.01 -6.10 8.96
CA GLY A 131 26.43 -6.03 8.58
C GLY A 131 26.64 -6.07 7.06
N MET A 132 25.69 -5.51 6.30
CA MET A 132 25.74 -5.45 4.85
C MET A 132 26.09 -4.03 4.36
N PRO A 133 26.82 -3.90 3.24
CA PRO A 133 26.95 -2.62 2.56
C PRO A 133 25.59 -2.03 2.20
N LEU A 134 25.41 -0.73 2.40
CA LEU A 134 24.15 -0.06 2.10
C LEU A 134 23.90 -0.03 0.59
N LEU A 135 24.91 0.36 -0.19
CA LEU A 135 24.78 0.46 -1.65
C LEU A 135 24.82 -0.92 -2.30
N SER A 136 23.92 -1.13 -3.27
CA SER A 136 23.82 -2.40 -3.99
C SER A 136 25.08 -2.68 -4.83
N GLU A 137 25.78 -1.65 -5.29
CA GLU A 137 27.01 -1.77 -6.07
C GLU A 137 28.22 -2.24 -5.24
N GLU A 138 28.19 -2.01 -3.92
CA GLU A 138 29.25 -2.44 -2.99
C GLU A 138 29.08 -3.91 -2.56
N ARG A 139 27.96 -4.55 -2.89
CA ARG A 139 27.69 -5.96 -2.54
C ARG A 139 28.19 -6.91 -3.62
N ASP A 140 29.14 -7.74 -3.25
CA ASP A 140 29.66 -8.84 -4.07
C ASP A 140 28.88 -10.15 -3.86
N ALA A 141 29.40 -11.26 -4.38
CA ALA A 141 28.77 -12.58 -4.30
C ALA A 141 28.74 -13.18 -2.88
N SER A 142 29.43 -12.60 -1.90
CA SER A 142 29.39 -13.05 -0.51
C SER A 142 28.12 -12.61 0.22
N TYR A 143 27.44 -11.60 -0.30
CA TYR A 143 26.19 -11.07 0.24
C TYR A 143 24.95 -11.65 -0.47
N PRO A 144 23.81 -11.81 0.24
CA PRO A 144 22.54 -12.18 -0.38
C PRO A 144 22.10 -11.12 -1.42
N LEU A 145 21.23 -11.54 -2.33
CA LEU A 145 20.48 -10.59 -3.16
C LEU A 145 19.42 -9.88 -2.29
N VAL A 146 19.22 -8.60 -2.51
CA VAL A 146 18.22 -7.79 -1.82
C VAL A 146 17.14 -7.38 -2.81
N CYS A 147 15.92 -7.84 -2.60
CA CYS A 147 14.77 -7.42 -3.40
C CYS A 147 13.73 -6.70 -2.55
N ALA A 148 12.94 -5.85 -3.20
CA ALA A 148 11.82 -5.18 -2.57
C ALA A 148 10.54 -5.30 -3.43
N GLY A 149 9.41 -5.40 -2.75
CA GLY A 149 8.07 -5.41 -3.32
C GLY A 149 7.08 -4.63 -2.45
N GLY A 150 5.88 -4.37 -2.96
CA GLY A 150 4.83 -3.64 -2.24
C GLY A 150 4.42 -2.36 -2.96
N ASN A 151 3.60 -1.51 -2.31
CA ASN A 151 3.02 -0.35 -2.99
C ASN A 151 4.04 0.76 -3.29
N ALA A 152 5.00 0.99 -2.40
CA ALA A 152 5.99 2.06 -2.55
C ALA A 152 6.93 1.80 -3.74
N VAL A 153 7.14 0.54 -4.14
CA VAL A 153 8.03 0.20 -5.26
C VAL A 153 7.47 0.60 -6.64
N PHE A 154 6.22 1.04 -6.73
CA PHE A 154 5.70 1.60 -7.97
C PHE A 154 6.35 2.95 -8.37
N ASN A 155 7.12 3.55 -7.48
CA ASN A 155 8.22 4.45 -7.79
C ASN A 155 9.50 3.92 -7.11
N PRO A 156 10.30 3.09 -7.77
CA PRO A 156 11.46 2.42 -7.15
C PRO A 156 12.68 3.35 -7.01
N GLU A 157 12.69 4.49 -7.72
CA GLU A 157 13.89 5.27 -7.95
C GLU A 157 14.54 5.86 -6.68
N PRO A 158 13.78 6.32 -5.67
CA PRO A 158 14.42 6.80 -4.42
C PRO A 158 15.22 5.72 -3.69
N MET A 159 14.93 4.43 -3.93
CA MET A 159 15.60 3.30 -3.29
C MET A 159 16.51 2.51 -4.26
N ALA A 160 16.68 3.00 -5.48
CA ALA A 160 17.42 2.30 -6.54
C ALA A 160 18.86 1.95 -6.17
N ASP A 161 19.55 2.80 -5.40
CA ASP A 161 20.93 2.58 -4.99
C ASP A 161 21.09 1.48 -3.94
N PHE A 162 20.02 1.18 -3.17
CA PHE A 162 20.08 0.26 -2.02
C PHE A 162 19.56 -1.15 -2.32
N ILE A 163 18.76 -1.32 -3.37
CA ILE A 163 18.05 -2.55 -3.72
C ILE A 163 18.64 -3.14 -5.00
N ASP A 164 18.90 -4.45 -5.03
CA ASP A 164 19.44 -5.12 -6.21
C ASP A 164 18.39 -5.24 -7.31
N PHE A 165 17.15 -5.57 -6.94
CA PHE A 165 16.03 -5.60 -7.88
C PHE A 165 14.69 -5.41 -7.15
N PHE A 166 13.72 -4.92 -7.89
CA PHE A 166 12.35 -4.74 -7.43
C PHE A 166 11.39 -5.70 -8.13
N VAL A 167 10.33 -6.08 -7.41
CA VAL A 167 9.22 -6.86 -7.95
C VAL A 167 8.00 -5.96 -8.06
N MET A 168 7.59 -5.67 -9.30
CA MET A 168 6.44 -4.82 -9.58
C MET A 168 5.15 -5.64 -9.58
N GLY A 169 4.26 -5.35 -8.63
CA GLY A 169 2.95 -6.02 -8.51
C GLY A 169 2.92 -7.17 -7.52
N GLU A 170 2.22 -8.24 -7.88
CA GLU A 170 1.91 -9.35 -6.98
C GLU A 170 3.04 -10.38 -6.95
N GLY A 171 3.44 -10.78 -5.74
CA GLY A 171 4.67 -11.55 -5.51
C GLY A 171 4.50 -13.07 -5.58
N GLU A 172 3.28 -13.60 -5.51
CA GLU A 172 3.02 -15.01 -5.23
C GLU A 172 3.58 -15.95 -6.30
N ASP A 173 3.38 -15.64 -7.58
CA ASP A 173 3.90 -16.46 -8.68
C ASP A 173 5.35 -16.12 -8.99
N VAL A 174 5.68 -14.83 -9.01
CA VAL A 174 7.01 -14.36 -9.45
C VAL A 174 8.12 -14.76 -8.47
N ILE A 175 7.84 -14.89 -7.17
CA ILE A 175 8.86 -15.34 -6.20
C ILE A 175 9.37 -16.74 -6.53
N ILE A 176 8.51 -17.62 -7.05
CA ILE A 176 8.91 -18.97 -7.47
C ILE A 176 9.78 -18.93 -8.73
N GLU A 177 9.47 -18.01 -9.67
CA GLU A 177 10.29 -17.78 -10.86
C GLU A 177 11.68 -17.23 -10.48
N ILE A 178 11.73 -16.29 -9.52
CA ILE A 178 12.98 -15.73 -8.99
C ILE A 178 13.84 -16.83 -8.35
N ILE A 179 13.27 -17.66 -7.45
CA ILE A 179 14.00 -18.77 -6.82
C ILE A 179 14.59 -19.70 -7.88
N ARG A 180 13.82 -20.05 -8.90
CA ARG A 180 14.28 -20.90 -10.01
C ARG A 180 15.41 -20.24 -10.76
N ALA A 181 15.27 -18.98 -11.14
CA ALA A 181 16.29 -18.23 -11.86
C ALA A 181 17.60 -18.09 -11.07
N MET A 182 17.50 -17.89 -9.75
CA MET A 182 18.68 -17.84 -8.87
C MET A 182 19.45 -19.18 -8.83
N ARG A 183 18.74 -20.30 -8.88
CA ARG A 183 19.36 -21.65 -8.87
C ARG A 183 20.00 -22.05 -10.20
N GLU A 184 19.58 -21.42 -11.31
CA GLU A 184 20.14 -21.68 -12.63
C GLU A 184 21.53 -21.05 -12.85
N VAL A 185 21.92 -20.11 -12.00
CA VAL A 185 23.17 -19.34 -12.11
C VAL A 185 23.97 -19.47 -10.83
N GLU A 186 25.27 -19.76 -10.93
CA GLU A 186 26.13 -19.83 -9.76
C GLU A 186 26.14 -18.49 -9.00
N ARG A 187 26.04 -18.56 -7.67
CA ARG A 187 26.03 -17.38 -6.79
C ARG A 187 27.27 -16.49 -6.98
N ALA A 188 28.41 -17.09 -7.35
CA ALA A 188 29.67 -16.37 -7.60
C ALA A 188 29.57 -15.32 -8.72
N ASN A 189 28.58 -15.42 -9.61
CA ASN A 189 28.40 -14.48 -10.71
C ASN A 189 27.14 -13.61 -10.50
N ARG A 190 27.23 -12.62 -9.61
CA ARG A 190 26.14 -11.72 -9.26
C ARG A 190 25.58 -10.95 -10.46
N ASP A 191 26.42 -10.45 -11.37
CA ASP A 191 25.92 -9.74 -12.58
C ASP A 191 25.08 -10.65 -13.47
N THR A 192 25.55 -11.88 -13.71
CA THR A 192 24.79 -12.87 -14.49
C THR A 192 23.47 -13.25 -13.81
N GLN A 193 23.45 -13.35 -12.47
CA GLN A 193 22.19 -13.56 -11.74
C GLN A 193 21.23 -12.40 -11.96
N LEU A 194 21.67 -11.17 -11.85
CA LEU A 194 20.84 -9.98 -12.04
C LEU A 194 20.34 -9.88 -13.50
N ARG A 195 21.17 -10.19 -14.51
CA ARG A 195 20.74 -10.26 -15.91
C ARG A 195 19.69 -11.35 -16.12
N ARG A 196 19.84 -12.50 -15.46
CA ARG A 196 18.84 -13.58 -15.52
C ARG A 196 17.51 -13.17 -14.90
N LEU A 197 17.56 -12.46 -13.77
CA LEU A 197 16.39 -11.91 -13.08
C LEU A 197 15.70 -10.81 -13.89
N ALA A 198 16.45 -9.94 -14.56
CA ALA A 198 15.90 -8.88 -15.42
C ALA A 198 15.01 -9.40 -16.57
N LYS A 199 15.21 -10.67 -16.99
CA LYS A 199 14.35 -11.33 -18.00
C LYS A 199 12.99 -11.79 -17.46
N ILE A 200 12.78 -11.76 -16.14
CA ILE A 200 11.51 -12.16 -15.53
C ILE A 200 10.53 -10.97 -15.64
N PRO A 201 9.38 -11.13 -16.28
CA PRO A 201 8.40 -10.06 -16.36
C PRO A 201 8.02 -9.52 -14.98
N GLY A 202 8.02 -8.20 -14.82
CA GLY A 202 7.74 -7.53 -13.56
C GLY A 202 8.94 -7.38 -12.62
N VAL A 203 10.12 -7.87 -13.01
CA VAL A 203 11.36 -7.62 -12.26
C VAL A 203 12.07 -6.40 -12.84
N TYR A 204 12.43 -5.44 -12.00
CA TYR A 204 13.18 -4.24 -12.34
C TYR A 204 14.54 -4.27 -11.63
N VAL A 205 15.64 -4.18 -12.39
CA VAL A 205 17.02 -4.14 -11.88
C VAL A 205 17.59 -2.74 -12.12
N PRO A 206 17.63 -1.84 -11.10
CA PRO A 206 17.92 -0.41 -11.29
C PRO A 206 19.25 -0.11 -11.98
N ARG A 207 20.30 -0.89 -11.67
CA ARG A 207 21.64 -0.70 -12.29
C ARG A 207 21.69 -0.87 -13.79
N PHE A 208 20.65 -1.46 -14.38
CA PHE A 208 20.55 -1.67 -15.84
C PHE A 208 19.81 -0.54 -16.56
N TYR A 209 19.59 0.60 -15.88
CA TYR A 209 18.92 1.76 -16.47
C TYR A 209 19.70 3.05 -16.21
N ALA A 210 19.84 3.87 -17.26
CA ALA A 210 20.36 5.22 -17.15
C ALA A 210 19.23 6.25 -17.13
N PHE A 211 19.42 7.28 -16.32
CA PHE A 211 18.54 8.44 -16.23
C PHE A 211 19.32 9.69 -16.67
N SER A 212 18.78 10.42 -17.63
CA SER A 212 19.30 11.71 -18.04
C SER A 212 18.37 12.84 -17.60
N TYR A 213 18.90 14.01 -17.34
CA TYR A 213 18.17 15.15 -16.82
C TYR A 213 18.43 16.39 -17.69
N TYR A 214 17.43 17.26 -17.82
CA TYR A 214 17.63 18.58 -18.38
C TYR A 214 18.39 19.48 -17.41
N GLU A 215 19.38 20.23 -17.92
CA GLU A 215 20.21 21.13 -17.09
C GLU A 215 19.40 22.32 -16.58
N GLU A 216 18.41 22.78 -17.36
CA GLU A 216 17.66 24.00 -17.11
C GLU A 216 16.75 23.90 -15.88
N ASP A 217 16.10 22.75 -15.67
CA ASP A 217 15.09 22.61 -14.63
C ASP A 217 15.22 21.33 -13.81
N GLY A 218 16.17 20.45 -14.16
CA GLY A 218 16.42 19.20 -13.46
C GLY A 218 15.34 18.13 -13.67
N THR A 219 14.41 18.30 -14.61
CA THR A 219 13.45 17.25 -14.96
C THR A 219 14.12 16.11 -15.76
N ILE A 220 13.52 14.94 -15.76
CA ILE A 220 14.05 13.78 -16.50
C ILE A 220 13.86 14.00 -17.98
N SER A 221 14.94 13.88 -18.77
CA SER A 221 14.92 13.98 -20.23
C SER A 221 14.83 12.62 -20.91
N ASN A 222 15.39 11.56 -20.31
CA ASN A 222 15.36 10.20 -20.84
C ASN A 222 15.55 9.15 -19.76
N VAL A 223 14.95 7.97 -19.99
CA VAL A 223 15.20 6.74 -19.22
C VAL A 223 15.44 5.63 -20.22
N GLU A 224 16.61 4.99 -20.19
CA GLU A 224 16.98 3.96 -21.14
C GLU A 224 17.60 2.73 -20.50
N PRO A 225 17.28 1.52 -20.99
CA PRO A 225 17.97 0.30 -20.59
C PRO A 225 19.41 0.29 -21.09
N LEU A 226 20.34 -0.18 -20.28
CA LEU A 226 21.77 -0.29 -20.59
C LEU A 226 22.18 -1.68 -21.08
N VAL A 227 21.28 -2.66 -20.99
CA VAL A 227 21.53 -4.06 -21.34
C VAL A 227 20.32 -4.65 -22.06
N ASP A 228 20.56 -5.62 -22.95
CA ASP A 228 19.51 -6.26 -23.77
C ASP A 228 18.48 -7.03 -22.92
N GLU A 229 18.86 -7.48 -21.72
CA GLU A 229 17.97 -8.19 -20.81
C GLU A 229 16.95 -7.29 -20.09
N ALA A 230 17.16 -5.98 -20.11
CA ALA A 230 16.30 -5.01 -19.44
C ALA A 230 15.24 -4.46 -20.40
N GLU A 231 13.98 -4.61 -20.03
CA GLU A 231 12.83 -4.11 -20.81
C GLU A 231 12.68 -2.58 -20.66
N SER A 232 12.36 -1.86 -21.72
CA SER A 232 12.12 -0.42 -21.66
C SER A 232 10.93 -0.03 -20.77
N HIS A 233 9.98 -0.94 -20.58
CA HIS A 233 8.82 -0.78 -19.70
C HIS A 233 8.56 -2.05 -18.91
N ILE A 234 8.63 -1.94 -17.60
CA ILE A 234 8.37 -3.05 -16.70
C ILE A 234 6.87 -3.15 -16.40
N VAL A 235 6.20 -4.13 -16.97
CA VAL A 235 4.78 -4.38 -16.69
C VAL A 235 4.63 -5.11 -15.37
N LYS A 236 3.80 -4.59 -14.48
CA LYS A 236 3.56 -5.23 -13.18
C LYS A 236 3.05 -6.66 -13.34
N ARG A 237 3.34 -7.49 -12.34
CA ARG A 237 2.76 -8.84 -12.22
C ARG A 237 1.36 -8.77 -11.63
N ILE A 238 0.51 -9.66 -12.09
CA ILE A 238 -0.76 -10.00 -11.44
C ILE A 238 -0.86 -11.51 -11.32
N THR A 239 -1.42 -11.98 -10.22
CA THR A 239 -1.77 -13.39 -9.99
C THR A 239 -3.25 -13.56 -10.34
N PRO A 240 -3.56 -14.12 -11.53
CA PRO A 240 -4.95 -14.14 -12.02
C PRO A 240 -5.87 -14.94 -11.11
N LEU A 241 -5.39 -16.04 -10.55
CA LEU A 241 -6.07 -16.85 -9.56
C LEU A 241 -5.37 -16.66 -8.22
N MET A 242 -6.01 -15.98 -7.29
CA MET A 242 -5.44 -15.77 -5.96
C MET A 242 -5.12 -17.12 -5.30
N PRO A 243 -3.94 -17.28 -4.67
CA PRO A 243 -3.60 -18.52 -3.98
C PRO A 243 -4.61 -18.80 -2.84
N PRO A 244 -4.74 -20.05 -2.40
CA PRO A 244 -5.59 -20.38 -1.25
C PRO A 244 -5.27 -19.44 -0.07
N PRO A 245 -6.28 -18.98 0.68
CA PRO A 245 -6.06 -18.12 1.84
C PRO A 245 -5.18 -18.79 2.90
N VAL A 246 -4.42 -17.96 3.62
CA VAL A 246 -3.71 -18.40 4.82
C VAL A 246 -4.72 -18.82 5.88
N THR A 247 -4.55 -20.00 6.48
CA THR A 247 -5.39 -20.48 7.58
C THR A 247 -4.62 -20.60 8.89
N LYS A 248 -3.34 -20.97 8.82
CA LYS A 248 -2.45 -21.11 9.97
C LYS A 248 -1.68 -19.81 10.21
N PHE A 249 -2.41 -18.76 10.61
CA PHE A 249 -1.72 -17.53 11.03
C PHE A 249 -0.84 -17.78 12.25
N ILE A 250 0.33 -17.18 12.26
CA ILE A 250 1.18 -17.18 13.44
C ILE A 250 0.50 -16.36 14.54
N VAL A 251 0.36 -16.95 15.73
CA VAL A 251 -0.30 -16.29 16.87
C VAL A 251 0.77 -15.59 17.70
N PRO A 252 0.79 -14.24 17.75
CA PRO A 252 1.84 -13.49 18.40
C PRO A 252 1.81 -13.62 19.93
N PHE A 253 2.98 -13.52 20.58
CA PHE A 253 3.09 -13.51 22.04
C PHE A 253 2.82 -12.14 22.66
N VAL A 254 2.74 -11.08 21.86
CA VAL A 254 2.44 -9.71 22.30
C VAL A 254 1.26 -9.16 21.53
N ASP A 255 0.57 -8.18 22.10
CA ASP A 255 -0.48 -7.47 21.39
C ASP A 255 0.11 -6.76 20.15
N VAL A 256 -0.43 -7.10 18.99
CA VAL A 256 -0.10 -6.51 17.69
C VAL A 256 -1.17 -5.49 17.29
N VAL A 257 -0.88 -4.68 16.27
CA VAL A 257 -1.78 -3.59 15.83
C VAL A 257 -3.16 -4.12 15.44
N PHE A 258 -3.21 -5.27 14.77
CA PHE A 258 -4.45 -5.96 14.44
C PHE A 258 -4.40 -7.39 14.99
N ASN A 259 -4.81 -7.57 16.25
CA ASN A 259 -4.85 -8.88 16.91
C ASN A 259 -6.09 -9.68 16.44
N ARG A 260 -6.09 -10.07 15.17
CA ARG A 260 -7.14 -10.84 14.50
C ARG A 260 -6.58 -11.54 13.28
N ALA A 261 -7.23 -12.60 12.84
CA ALA A 261 -6.95 -13.14 11.52
C ALA A 261 -7.63 -12.31 10.43
N SER A 262 -6.96 -12.18 9.30
CA SER A 262 -7.44 -11.36 8.18
C SER A 262 -7.55 -12.19 6.91
N ILE A 263 -8.72 -12.18 6.27
CA ILE A 263 -8.98 -12.90 5.03
C ILE A 263 -9.16 -11.88 3.90
N GLU A 264 -8.34 -11.98 2.86
CA GLU A 264 -8.54 -11.20 1.63
C GLU A 264 -9.72 -11.78 0.85
N ILE A 265 -10.87 -11.10 0.90
CA ILE A 265 -12.10 -11.54 0.21
C ILE A 265 -12.12 -11.10 -1.26
N GLN A 266 -11.41 -10.00 -1.54
CA GLN A 266 -11.35 -9.38 -2.86
C GLN A 266 -10.05 -8.60 -2.99
N ARG A 267 -9.41 -8.68 -4.15
CA ARG A 267 -8.23 -7.89 -4.52
C ARG A 267 -8.57 -6.92 -5.63
N GLY A 268 -8.07 -5.67 -5.52
CA GLY A 268 -8.37 -4.58 -6.45
C GLY A 268 -9.63 -3.80 -6.10
N CYS A 269 -9.92 -2.75 -6.89
CA CYS A 269 -11.08 -1.86 -6.71
C CYS A 269 -11.57 -1.32 -8.05
N THR A 270 -12.89 -1.20 -8.20
CA THR A 270 -13.55 -0.76 -9.43
C THR A 270 -13.94 0.72 -9.44
N ARG A 271 -13.85 1.40 -8.28
CA ARG A 271 -14.45 2.72 -8.06
C ARG A 271 -13.74 3.89 -8.75
N GLY A 272 -12.43 3.84 -8.91
CA GLY A 272 -11.70 4.87 -9.64
C GLY A 272 -11.54 6.20 -8.91
N CYS A 273 -11.44 6.21 -7.57
CA CYS A 273 -11.08 7.40 -6.82
C CYS A 273 -9.73 7.94 -7.31
N ARG A 274 -9.66 9.23 -7.70
CA ARG A 274 -8.55 9.82 -8.43
C ARG A 274 -7.26 10.00 -7.62
N PHE A 275 -7.37 10.03 -6.31
CA PHE A 275 -6.24 10.11 -5.40
C PHE A 275 -5.65 8.73 -5.03
N CYS A 276 -6.40 7.64 -5.26
CA CYS A 276 -6.13 6.34 -4.67
C CYS A 276 -5.16 5.52 -5.54
N GLN A 277 -3.90 5.42 -5.13
CA GLN A 277 -2.90 4.60 -5.80
C GLN A 277 -3.29 3.12 -5.80
N ALA A 278 -3.71 2.57 -4.65
CA ALA A 278 -4.12 1.18 -4.53
C ALA A 278 -5.27 0.83 -5.49
N GLY A 279 -6.25 1.75 -5.67
CA GLY A 279 -7.34 1.58 -6.63
C GLY A 279 -6.90 1.53 -8.09
N MET A 280 -5.68 1.95 -8.41
CA MET A 280 -5.08 1.89 -9.76
C MET A 280 -4.13 0.69 -9.90
N ILE A 281 -3.18 0.55 -8.96
CA ILE A 281 -2.12 -0.46 -9.08
C ILE A 281 -2.60 -1.90 -8.81
N PHE A 282 -3.73 -2.10 -8.12
CA PHE A 282 -4.30 -3.44 -7.86
C PHE A 282 -5.40 -3.87 -8.83
N ARG A 283 -5.65 -3.12 -9.91
CA ARG A 283 -6.53 -3.57 -10.98
C ARG A 283 -5.93 -4.78 -11.71
N PRO A 284 -6.78 -5.72 -12.20
CA PRO A 284 -8.23 -5.84 -12.15
C PRO A 284 -8.74 -6.34 -10.80
N VAL A 285 -10.07 -6.27 -10.59
CA VAL A 285 -10.73 -6.86 -9.42
C VAL A 285 -10.84 -8.38 -9.59
N ARG A 286 -10.53 -9.10 -8.52
CA ARG A 286 -10.70 -10.55 -8.38
C ARG A 286 -11.34 -10.85 -7.03
N GLU A 287 -12.38 -11.66 -7.03
CA GLU A 287 -13.13 -12.05 -5.84
C GLU A 287 -12.93 -13.52 -5.54
N ARG A 288 -12.90 -13.89 -4.26
CA ARG A 288 -12.92 -15.29 -3.84
C ARG A 288 -14.35 -15.81 -3.82
N SER A 289 -14.54 -17.12 -3.99
CA SER A 289 -15.85 -17.72 -3.89
C SER A 289 -16.34 -17.76 -2.43
N LEU A 290 -17.67 -17.68 -2.25
CA LEU A 290 -18.30 -17.77 -0.94
C LEU A 290 -17.94 -19.09 -0.20
N ALA A 291 -17.92 -20.21 -0.93
CA ALA A 291 -17.60 -21.51 -0.36
C ALA A 291 -16.17 -21.57 0.18
N GLU A 292 -15.19 -21.07 -0.59
CA GLU A 292 -13.78 -20.98 -0.17
C GLU A 292 -13.64 -20.12 1.10
N LEU A 293 -14.35 -18.99 1.17
CA LEU A 293 -14.27 -18.10 2.32
C LEU A 293 -14.87 -18.69 3.59
N ILE A 294 -16.00 -19.39 3.50
CA ILE A 294 -16.62 -20.06 4.65
C ILE A 294 -15.70 -21.17 5.17
N GLU A 295 -15.15 -22.01 4.29
CA GLU A 295 -14.19 -23.05 4.66
C GLU A 295 -12.93 -22.46 5.31
N THR A 296 -12.46 -21.32 4.77
CA THR A 296 -11.29 -20.62 5.30
C THR A 296 -11.53 -20.11 6.72
N VAL A 297 -12.70 -19.51 6.99
CA VAL A 297 -13.07 -19.04 8.34
C VAL A 297 -13.02 -20.19 9.33
N ASP A 298 -13.59 -21.34 8.99
CA ASP A 298 -13.59 -22.53 9.85
C ASP A 298 -12.19 -23.01 10.21
N LYS A 299 -11.32 -23.09 9.21
CA LYS A 299 -9.93 -23.49 9.39
C LYS A 299 -9.17 -22.48 10.26
N ILE A 300 -9.34 -21.18 10.01
CA ILE A 300 -8.68 -20.14 10.81
C ILE A 300 -9.08 -20.23 12.29
N VAL A 301 -10.38 -20.32 12.59
CA VAL A 301 -10.87 -20.43 13.96
C VAL A 301 -10.28 -21.66 14.63
N THR A 302 -10.25 -22.80 13.92
CA THR A 302 -9.69 -24.06 14.44
C THR A 302 -8.17 -23.99 14.64
N ASP A 303 -7.44 -23.41 13.67
CA ASP A 303 -5.98 -23.42 13.65
C ASP A 303 -5.35 -22.35 14.56
N THR A 304 -6.10 -21.28 14.93
CA THR A 304 -5.55 -20.12 15.63
C THR A 304 -6.27 -19.75 16.93
N GLY A 305 -7.54 -20.12 17.07
CA GLY A 305 -8.38 -19.68 18.20
C GLY A 305 -8.75 -18.21 18.19
N HIS A 306 -8.57 -17.48 17.07
CA HIS A 306 -8.97 -16.07 16.98
C HIS A 306 -10.49 -15.90 17.14
N GLU A 307 -10.89 -14.92 17.95
CA GLU A 307 -12.28 -14.53 18.19
C GLU A 307 -12.74 -13.38 17.26
N GLU A 308 -11.85 -12.88 16.41
CA GLU A 308 -12.15 -11.83 15.43
C GLU A 308 -11.57 -12.19 14.06
N ILE A 309 -12.40 -12.05 13.01
CA ILE A 309 -12.00 -12.19 11.61
C ILE A 309 -12.18 -10.85 10.90
N GLY A 310 -11.11 -10.37 10.28
CA GLY A 310 -11.14 -9.21 9.38
C GLY A 310 -11.37 -9.64 7.94
N LEU A 311 -12.46 -9.18 7.31
CA LEU A 311 -12.72 -9.39 5.88
C LEU A 311 -12.09 -8.25 5.08
N LEU A 312 -10.88 -8.49 4.55
CA LEU A 312 -10.06 -7.48 3.92
C LEU A 312 -10.33 -7.34 2.42
N SER A 313 -10.47 -6.10 2.00
CA SER A 313 -10.35 -5.65 0.60
C SER A 313 -10.15 -4.14 0.57
N LEU A 314 -9.92 -3.57 -0.61
CA LEU A 314 -9.93 -2.11 -0.80
C LEU A 314 -11.33 -1.50 -0.66
N SER A 315 -12.38 -2.34 -0.76
CA SER A 315 -13.78 -1.94 -0.58
C SER A 315 -14.63 -3.17 -0.21
N SER A 316 -14.67 -3.52 1.09
CA SER A 316 -15.30 -4.77 1.55
C SER A 316 -16.80 -4.83 1.29
N SER A 317 -17.49 -3.68 1.31
CA SER A 317 -18.90 -3.60 0.96
C SER A 317 -19.19 -3.74 -0.55
N ASP A 318 -18.16 -3.70 -1.40
CA ASP A 318 -18.30 -3.91 -2.85
C ASP A 318 -18.06 -5.37 -3.28
N TYR A 319 -17.66 -6.26 -2.36
CA TYR A 319 -17.64 -7.69 -2.62
C TYR A 319 -19.05 -8.18 -2.92
N THR A 320 -19.22 -8.88 -4.06
CA THR A 320 -20.56 -9.19 -4.62
C THR A 320 -21.43 -10.05 -3.70
N GLN A 321 -20.82 -10.86 -2.82
CA GLN A 321 -21.51 -11.78 -1.91
C GLN A 321 -21.34 -11.42 -0.43
N ILE A 322 -21.08 -10.13 -0.11
CA ILE A 322 -20.76 -9.71 1.27
C ILE A 322 -21.88 -10.05 2.26
N GLY A 323 -23.15 -9.81 1.90
CA GLY A 323 -24.30 -10.12 2.75
C GLY A 323 -24.43 -11.63 3.02
N ALA A 324 -24.28 -12.46 1.98
CA ALA A 324 -24.33 -13.91 2.11
C ALA A 324 -23.18 -14.44 2.97
N LEU A 325 -21.96 -13.87 2.83
CA LEU A 325 -20.79 -14.26 3.63
C LEU A 325 -20.98 -13.93 5.11
N VAL A 326 -21.35 -12.68 5.42
CA VAL A 326 -21.58 -12.24 6.81
C VAL A 326 -22.69 -13.07 7.45
N LYS A 327 -23.79 -13.30 6.72
CA LYS A 327 -24.89 -14.13 7.20
C LYS A 327 -24.44 -15.57 7.50
N ALA A 328 -23.73 -16.20 6.57
CA ALA A 328 -23.27 -17.59 6.75
C ALA A 328 -22.34 -17.75 7.97
N ILE A 329 -21.46 -16.78 8.20
CA ILE A 329 -20.58 -16.77 9.38
C ILE A 329 -21.40 -16.57 10.66
N SER A 330 -22.33 -15.61 10.68
CA SER A 330 -23.19 -15.31 11.83
C SER A 330 -24.11 -16.48 12.18
N ASP A 331 -24.74 -17.12 11.19
CA ASP A 331 -25.61 -18.28 11.39
C ASP A 331 -24.84 -19.47 11.97
N LYS A 332 -23.56 -19.65 11.58
CA LYS A 332 -22.74 -20.78 12.01
C LYS A 332 -22.18 -20.63 13.41
N TYR A 333 -21.63 -19.47 13.74
CA TYR A 333 -20.94 -19.25 15.00
C TYR A 333 -21.83 -18.62 16.10
N GLY A 334 -23.02 -18.13 15.72
CA GLY A 334 -23.94 -17.47 16.65
C GLY A 334 -23.51 -16.07 17.04
N GLU A 335 -24.40 -15.35 17.72
CA GLU A 335 -24.13 -13.98 18.17
C GLU A 335 -23.01 -13.93 19.22
N GLY A 336 -21.94 -13.20 18.93
CA GLY A 336 -20.87 -12.89 19.88
C GLY A 336 -19.78 -13.96 20.03
N ALA A 337 -19.88 -15.12 19.39
CA ALA A 337 -18.83 -16.15 19.46
C ALA A 337 -17.66 -15.84 18.50
N LEU A 338 -17.93 -15.23 17.35
CA LEU A 338 -16.93 -14.76 16.39
C LEU A 338 -17.26 -13.34 15.92
N ASN A 339 -16.35 -12.41 16.15
CA ASN A 339 -16.52 -11.02 15.70
C ASN A 339 -16.11 -10.88 14.25
N ILE A 340 -16.95 -10.22 13.43
CA ILE A 340 -16.64 -9.89 12.04
C ILE A 340 -16.26 -8.41 11.95
N SER A 341 -15.08 -8.13 11.40
CA SER A 341 -14.59 -6.78 11.16
C SER A 341 -14.59 -6.49 9.66
N LEU A 342 -15.22 -5.39 9.28
CA LEU A 342 -15.25 -4.86 7.91
C LEU A 342 -14.53 -3.51 7.87
N PRO A 343 -13.21 -3.49 7.64
CA PRO A 343 -12.41 -2.26 7.77
C PRO A 343 -12.67 -1.22 6.68
N SER A 344 -13.14 -1.65 5.50
CA SER A 344 -13.27 -0.80 4.31
C SER A 344 -14.74 -0.72 3.84
N LEU A 345 -15.57 -0.07 4.63
CA LEU A 345 -16.99 0.15 4.28
C LEU A 345 -17.16 1.43 3.47
N ARG A 346 -17.95 1.33 2.42
CA ARG A 346 -18.43 2.48 1.65
C ARG A 346 -19.88 2.79 1.99
N ILE A 347 -20.22 4.07 2.04
CA ILE A 347 -21.57 4.54 2.37
C ILE A 347 -22.55 4.10 1.28
N GLU A 348 -22.15 4.14 0.01
CA GLU A 348 -23.03 3.84 -1.14
C GLU A 348 -23.43 2.36 -1.25
N SER A 349 -22.60 1.46 -0.77
CA SER A 349 -22.88 0.02 -0.77
C SER A 349 -23.29 -0.52 0.62
N PHE A 350 -23.62 0.40 1.53
CA PHE A 350 -24.04 0.09 2.87
C PHE A 350 -25.55 -0.20 2.91
N SER A 351 -25.94 -1.39 3.41
CA SER A 351 -27.34 -1.77 3.55
C SER A 351 -27.75 -1.91 5.03
N ALA A 352 -29.03 -1.64 5.30
CA ALA A 352 -29.60 -1.82 6.62
C ALA A 352 -29.47 -3.28 7.10
N ASP A 353 -29.61 -4.25 6.18
CA ASP A 353 -29.50 -5.68 6.46
C ASP A 353 -28.08 -6.03 6.91
N LEU A 354 -27.03 -5.48 6.28
CA LEU A 354 -25.64 -5.68 6.69
C LEU A 354 -25.38 -5.14 8.10
N LEU A 355 -25.99 -4.00 8.45
CA LEU A 355 -25.94 -3.45 9.81
C LEU A 355 -26.57 -4.40 10.84
N GLU A 356 -27.70 -4.98 10.51
CA GLU A 356 -28.42 -5.89 11.40
C GLU A 356 -27.59 -7.14 11.68
N MET A 357 -26.97 -7.70 10.64
CA MET A 357 -26.07 -8.87 10.77
C MET A 357 -24.82 -8.58 11.61
N LEU A 358 -24.35 -7.32 11.63
CA LEU A 358 -23.19 -6.89 12.43
C LEU A 358 -23.56 -6.47 13.87
N GLN A 359 -24.84 -6.47 14.25
CA GLN A 359 -25.28 -6.04 15.59
C GLN A 359 -24.77 -6.91 16.74
N GLY A 360 -24.48 -8.18 16.50
CA GLY A 360 -23.86 -9.10 17.47
C GLY A 360 -22.40 -8.79 17.80
N SER A 361 -21.69 -8.04 16.95
CA SER A 361 -20.32 -7.63 17.13
C SER A 361 -20.19 -6.49 18.17
N ARG A 362 -18.99 -6.36 18.80
CA ARG A 362 -18.73 -5.24 19.74
C ARG A 362 -19.03 -3.88 19.06
N LYS A 363 -20.03 -3.14 19.55
CA LYS A 363 -20.46 -1.83 19.03
C LYS A 363 -19.47 -0.71 19.35
N ASN A 364 -18.21 -0.84 18.90
CA ASN A 364 -17.16 0.12 19.26
C ASN A 364 -17.28 1.43 18.45
N SER A 365 -17.31 1.36 17.14
CA SER A 365 -17.42 2.53 16.26
C SER A 365 -17.75 2.14 14.84
N PHE A 366 -18.37 3.03 14.08
CA PHE A 366 -18.45 2.96 12.62
C PHE A 366 -17.49 3.95 11.99
N THR A 367 -16.86 3.54 10.88
CA THR A 367 -15.91 4.38 10.15
C THR A 367 -16.40 4.63 8.74
N PHE A 368 -16.46 5.90 8.37
CA PHE A 368 -16.74 6.34 7.01
C PHE A 368 -15.65 7.27 6.51
N ALA A 369 -15.32 7.16 5.24
CA ALA A 369 -14.32 7.99 4.58
C ALA A 369 -14.94 8.76 3.41
N PRO A 370 -15.70 9.84 3.66
CA PRO A 370 -16.22 10.68 2.57
C PRO A 370 -15.11 11.42 1.81
N GLU A 371 -13.92 11.59 2.41
CA GLU A 371 -12.72 12.24 1.91
C GLU A 371 -12.87 13.74 1.64
N ALA A 372 -14.08 14.22 1.29
CA ALA A 372 -14.42 15.61 1.11
C ALA A 372 -15.83 15.89 1.65
N ALA A 373 -16.08 17.11 2.11
CA ALA A 373 -17.32 17.48 2.76
C ALA A 373 -18.39 18.01 1.79
N THR A 374 -17.98 18.53 0.63
CA THR A 374 -18.88 19.06 -0.38
C THR A 374 -19.07 18.10 -1.56
N ASP A 375 -20.26 18.07 -2.15
CA ASP A 375 -20.53 17.25 -3.34
C ASP A 375 -19.61 17.64 -4.50
N ARG A 376 -19.32 18.95 -4.65
CA ARG A 376 -18.36 19.45 -5.62
C ARG A 376 -17.00 18.76 -5.48
N MET A 377 -16.43 18.73 -4.28
CA MET A 377 -15.14 18.12 -4.06
C MET A 377 -15.18 16.60 -4.18
N ARG A 378 -16.27 15.96 -3.77
CA ARG A 378 -16.47 14.51 -3.98
C ARG A 378 -16.52 14.15 -5.48
N ASN A 379 -17.07 15.04 -6.32
CA ASN A 379 -17.02 14.87 -7.77
C ASN A 379 -15.59 15.02 -8.31
N VAL A 380 -14.83 16.02 -7.84
CA VAL A 380 -13.40 16.21 -8.22
C VAL A 380 -12.58 14.95 -7.95
N ILE A 381 -12.76 14.32 -6.80
CA ILE A 381 -12.02 13.11 -6.43
C ILE A 381 -12.63 11.80 -6.96
N ASN A 382 -13.73 11.87 -7.71
CA ASN A 382 -14.51 10.74 -8.20
C ASN A 382 -14.94 9.77 -7.08
N LYS A 383 -15.39 10.32 -5.96
CA LYS A 383 -15.94 9.55 -4.83
C LYS A 383 -17.35 10.07 -4.52
N TYR A 384 -18.28 9.74 -5.41
CA TYR A 384 -19.65 10.26 -5.32
C TYR A 384 -20.40 9.62 -4.16
N ILE A 385 -20.66 10.43 -3.14
CA ILE A 385 -21.52 10.16 -2.00
C ILE A 385 -22.31 11.45 -1.79
N SER A 386 -23.64 11.41 -1.84
CA SER A 386 -24.40 12.63 -1.52
C SER A 386 -24.34 12.93 -0.01
N THR A 387 -24.43 14.20 0.33
CA THR A 387 -24.47 14.64 1.72
C THR A 387 -25.68 14.03 2.45
N GLU A 388 -26.82 13.94 1.76
CA GLU A 388 -28.04 13.34 2.27
C GLU A 388 -27.85 11.87 2.60
N ALA A 389 -27.26 11.09 1.70
CA ALA A 389 -26.99 9.66 1.92
C ALA A 389 -26.05 9.44 3.13
N LEU A 390 -25.04 10.29 3.28
CA LEU A 390 -24.13 10.23 4.44
C LEU A 390 -24.91 10.52 5.74
N LEU A 391 -25.73 11.54 5.78
CA LEU A 391 -26.51 11.89 6.97
C LEU A 391 -27.56 10.82 7.29
N GLN A 392 -28.23 10.25 6.28
CA GLN A 392 -29.15 9.13 6.45
C GLN A 392 -28.45 7.90 7.02
N THR A 393 -27.29 7.53 6.48
CA THR A 393 -26.51 6.39 7.00
C THR A 393 -26.05 6.65 8.45
N ALA A 394 -25.68 7.90 8.78
CA ALA A 394 -25.35 8.26 10.15
C ALA A 394 -26.55 8.09 11.10
N GLU A 395 -27.77 8.45 10.65
CA GLU A 395 -28.99 8.26 11.43
C GLU A 395 -29.29 6.77 11.63
N GLU A 396 -29.14 5.95 10.61
CA GLU A 396 -29.30 4.50 10.71
C GLU A 396 -28.30 3.87 11.70
N VAL A 397 -27.05 4.27 11.68
CA VAL A 397 -26.03 3.79 12.62
C VAL A 397 -26.37 4.16 14.05
N TYR A 398 -26.69 5.44 14.32
CA TYR A 398 -27.02 5.88 15.68
C TYR A 398 -28.31 5.28 16.19
N SER A 399 -29.36 5.16 15.38
CA SER A 399 -30.65 4.57 15.78
C SER A 399 -30.51 3.10 16.22
N ARG A 400 -29.52 2.37 15.71
CA ARG A 400 -29.24 0.98 16.06
C ARG A 400 -28.27 0.82 17.26
N GLY A 401 -27.92 1.92 17.93
CA GLY A 401 -27.23 1.90 19.24
C GLY A 401 -25.73 2.15 19.20
N TRP A 402 -25.09 2.38 18.04
CA TRP A 402 -23.71 2.84 18.00
C TRP A 402 -23.63 4.28 18.53
N GLN A 403 -22.58 4.60 19.30
CA GLN A 403 -22.42 5.91 19.92
C GLN A 403 -21.27 6.72 19.31
N LEU A 404 -20.42 6.10 18.51
CA LEU A 404 -19.25 6.73 17.90
C LEU A 404 -19.23 6.48 16.38
N ILE A 405 -19.24 7.57 15.61
CA ILE A 405 -18.91 7.56 14.19
C ILE A 405 -17.54 8.20 13.99
N LYS A 406 -16.68 7.55 13.19
CA LYS A 406 -15.43 8.10 12.73
C LYS A 406 -15.58 8.55 11.28
N LEU A 407 -15.14 9.77 10.98
CA LEU A 407 -15.16 10.37 9.65
C LEU A 407 -13.73 10.69 9.22
N TYR A 408 -13.35 10.28 8.01
CA TYR A 408 -12.05 10.63 7.44
C TYR A 408 -12.21 11.58 6.27
N PHE A 409 -11.37 12.61 6.26
CA PHE A 409 -11.32 13.65 5.23
C PHE A 409 -9.88 13.93 4.82
N MET A 410 -9.72 14.54 3.64
CA MET A 410 -8.46 15.10 3.17
C MET A 410 -8.60 16.59 2.93
N ILE A 411 -7.53 17.34 3.19
CA ILE A 411 -7.37 18.76 2.81
C ILE A 411 -6.20 18.94 1.86
N GLY A 412 -6.17 20.05 1.12
CA GLY A 412 -5.14 20.31 0.13
C GLY A 412 -5.38 19.61 -1.21
N GLN A 413 -6.60 19.19 -1.49
CA GLN A 413 -6.98 18.55 -2.75
C GLN A 413 -6.98 19.55 -3.90
N PRO A 414 -6.78 19.10 -5.16
CA PRO A 414 -6.90 19.98 -6.33
C PRO A 414 -8.23 20.72 -6.35
N THR A 415 -8.23 22.00 -6.69
CA THR A 415 -9.40 22.90 -6.77
C THR A 415 -10.12 23.19 -5.43
N GLU A 416 -9.60 22.71 -4.29
CA GLU A 416 -10.21 22.91 -2.98
C GLU A 416 -10.16 24.37 -2.53
N THR A 417 -11.29 24.88 -2.04
CA THR A 417 -11.44 26.24 -1.49
C THR A 417 -11.50 26.22 0.04
N GLY A 418 -11.37 27.40 0.65
CA GLY A 418 -11.56 27.54 2.10
C GLY A 418 -12.98 27.17 2.57
N GLU A 419 -14.00 27.34 1.72
CA GLU A 419 -15.37 26.95 2.03
C GLU A 419 -15.54 25.44 2.07
N ASP A 420 -14.85 24.68 1.19
CA ASP A 420 -14.86 23.22 1.22
C ASP A 420 -14.20 22.68 2.49
N VAL A 421 -13.14 23.34 2.94
CA VAL A 421 -12.46 22.99 4.20
C VAL A 421 -13.36 23.25 5.42
N ILE A 422 -14.00 24.40 5.47
CA ILE A 422 -14.94 24.76 6.54
C ILE A 422 -16.15 23.79 6.56
N ALA A 423 -16.59 23.32 5.39
CA ALA A 423 -17.67 22.38 5.25
C ALA A 423 -17.40 21.04 5.99
N ILE A 424 -16.13 20.64 6.17
CA ILE A 424 -15.76 19.44 6.95
C ILE A 424 -16.27 19.57 8.39
N ALA A 425 -16.02 20.70 9.03
CA ALA A 425 -16.47 20.93 10.40
C ALA A 425 -18.00 21.03 10.49
N LYS A 426 -18.64 21.69 9.51
CA LYS A 426 -20.10 21.79 9.46
C LYS A 426 -20.77 20.42 9.30
N LEU A 427 -20.28 19.58 8.40
CA LEU A 427 -20.78 18.23 8.18
C LEU A 427 -20.62 17.35 9.44
N ALA A 428 -19.47 17.42 10.10
CA ALA A 428 -19.24 16.69 11.35
C ALA A 428 -20.19 17.12 12.47
N LYS A 429 -20.51 18.42 12.55
CA LYS A 429 -21.52 18.95 13.50
C LYS A 429 -22.92 18.43 13.16
N GLN A 430 -23.30 18.32 11.89
CA GLN A 430 -24.58 17.75 11.47
C GLN A 430 -24.70 16.27 11.89
N VAL A 431 -23.66 15.47 11.62
CA VAL A 431 -23.60 14.06 12.05
C VAL A 431 -23.71 13.93 13.57
N LEU A 432 -23.01 14.78 14.33
CA LEU A 432 -23.12 14.81 15.80
C LEU A 432 -24.52 15.20 16.27
N ALA A 433 -25.18 16.15 15.60
CA ALA A 433 -26.55 16.57 15.93
C ALA A 433 -27.55 15.42 15.77
N ILE A 434 -27.39 14.61 14.71
CA ILE A 434 -28.18 13.37 14.51
C ILE A 434 -27.93 12.40 15.68
N GLY A 435 -26.66 12.13 16.01
CA GLY A 435 -26.34 11.21 17.12
C GLY A 435 -26.92 11.64 18.46
N ARG A 436 -27.00 12.95 18.70
CA ARG A 436 -27.58 13.51 19.93
C ARG A 436 -29.08 13.27 20.06
N LYS A 437 -29.82 13.09 18.98
CA LYS A 437 -31.24 12.71 19.02
C LYS A 437 -31.42 11.36 19.72
N TYR A 438 -30.49 10.41 19.50
CA TYR A 438 -30.58 9.02 19.99
C TYR A 438 -29.80 8.80 21.31
N HIS A 439 -28.65 9.44 21.47
CA HIS A 439 -27.71 9.15 22.55
C HIS A 439 -27.36 10.35 23.43
N HIS A 440 -27.99 11.50 23.22
CA HIS A 440 -27.78 12.73 23.98
C HIS A 440 -26.27 13.06 24.07
N ASN A 441 -25.75 13.23 25.29
CA ASN A 441 -24.35 13.57 25.53
C ASN A 441 -23.37 12.40 25.32
N LYS A 442 -23.85 11.18 25.09
CA LYS A 442 -23.00 10.01 24.81
C LYS A 442 -22.58 9.92 23.33
N ALA A 443 -23.34 10.58 22.44
CA ALA A 443 -22.99 10.64 21.03
C ALA A 443 -21.63 11.30 20.81
N LYS A 444 -20.81 10.68 19.96
CA LYS A 444 -19.47 11.16 19.61
C LYS A 444 -19.23 11.08 18.11
N VAL A 445 -18.51 12.04 17.58
CA VAL A 445 -17.95 12.00 16.23
C VAL A 445 -16.45 12.23 16.35
N ARG A 446 -15.64 11.33 15.77
CA ARG A 446 -14.20 11.53 15.64
C ARG A 446 -13.90 11.83 14.18
N VAL A 447 -13.25 12.94 13.92
CA VAL A 447 -12.84 13.38 12.60
C VAL A 447 -11.33 13.23 12.47
N GLY A 448 -10.88 12.42 11.52
CA GLY A 448 -9.49 12.35 11.10
C GLY A 448 -9.32 13.12 9.80
N VAL A 449 -8.36 14.03 9.75
CA VAL A 449 -8.08 14.82 8.56
C VAL A 449 -6.63 14.60 8.15
N SER A 450 -6.42 14.04 6.95
CA SER A 450 -5.09 13.91 6.36
C SER A 450 -4.85 15.01 5.34
N THR A 451 -3.60 15.30 5.04
CA THR A 451 -3.24 16.11 3.88
C THR A 451 -3.22 15.23 2.65
N PHE A 452 -3.80 15.72 1.55
CA PHE A 452 -3.69 15.05 0.26
C PHE A 452 -2.24 15.04 -0.22
N VAL A 453 -1.74 13.85 -0.53
CA VAL A 453 -0.41 13.64 -1.14
C VAL A 453 -0.60 13.05 -2.53
N PRO A 454 -0.10 13.73 -3.59
CA PRO A 454 -0.17 13.16 -4.94
C PRO A 454 0.71 11.91 -5.05
N LYS A 455 0.14 10.80 -5.51
CA LYS A 455 0.84 9.52 -5.64
C LYS A 455 1.11 9.12 -7.09
N PRO A 456 2.20 8.41 -7.40
CA PRO A 456 2.48 7.81 -8.70
C PRO A 456 1.31 6.94 -9.19
N HIS A 457 1.16 6.84 -10.50
CA HIS A 457 0.13 6.03 -11.17
C HIS A 457 -1.31 6.38 -10.80
N THR A 458 -1.57 7.62 -10.39
CA THR A 458 -2.92 8.13 -10.14
C THR A 458 -3.28 9.27 -11.09
N PRO A 459 -4.57 9.55 -11.33
CA PRO A 459 -4.96 10.77 -12.03
C PRO A 459 -4.37 12.05 -11.43
N PHE A 460 -4.13 12.06 -10.12
CA PHE A 460 -3.59 13.22 -9.40
C PHE A 460 -2.05 13.26 -9.33
N GLN A 461 -1.34 12.41 -10.07
CA GLN A 461 0.13 12.42 -10.09
C GLN A 461 0.73 13.74 -10.66
N TRP A 462 -0.05 14.52 -11.40
CA TRP A 462 0.36 15.86 -11.90
C TRP A 462 0.13 16.97 -10.88
N ALA A 463 -0.72 16.75 -9.88
CA ALA A 463 -1.05 17.74 -8.86
C ALA A 463 0.16 18.09 -7.97
N ALA A 464 0.13 19.28 -7.39
CA ALA A 464 1.04 19.67 -6.32
C ALA A 464 0.51 19.22 -4.94
N LEU A 465 1.41 18.94 -4.00
CA LEU A 465 1.09 19.04 -2.59
C LEU A 465 0.87 20.52 -2.24
N ALA A 466 -0.14 20.85 -1.46
CA ALA A 466 -0.31 22.18 -0.91
C ALA A 466 0.91 22.58 -0.07
N THR A 467 1.28 23.86 -0.07
CA THR A 467 2.41 24.33 0.75
C THR A 467 2.13 24.16 2.25
N LEU A 468 3.21 24.07 3.05
CA LEU A 468 3.05 23.91 4.50
C LEU A 468 2.19 25.03 5.11
N ASP A 469 2.34 26.27 4.64
CA ASP A 469 1.56 27.41 5.12
C ASP A 469 0.09 27.32 4.70
N GLU A 470 -0.20 26.83 3.50
CA GLU A 470 -1.57 26.58 3.07
C GLU A 470 -2.23 25.47 3.90
N ILE A 471 -1.49 24.38 4.19
CA ILE A 471 -2.00 23.29 5.03
C ILE A 471 -2.31 23.84 6.43
N ARG A 472 -1.39 24.57 7.04
CA ARG A 472 -1.59 25.20 8.37
C ARG A 472 -2.77 26.17 8.38
N ARG A 473 -2.90 27.00 7.33
CA ARG A 473 -4.04 27.88 7.17
C ARG A 473 -5.37 27.13 7.09
N LYS A 474 -5.41 26.02 6.34
CA LYS A 474 -6.61 25.17 6.22
C LYS A 474 -6.95 24.49 7.55
N GLN A 475 -5.95 23.99 8.26
CA GLN A 475 -6.12 23.43 9.61
C GLN A 475 -6.69 24.47 10.58
N GLU A 476 -6.23 25.72 10.52
CA GLU A 476 -6.73 26.81 11.35
C GLU A 476 -8.19 27.18 11.02
N LEU A 477 -8.57 27.23 9.74
CA LEU A 477 -9.97 27.44 9.33
C LEU A 477 -10.89 26.38 9.94
N MET A 478 -10.48 25.11 9.87
CA MET A 478 -11.24 24.01 10.48
C MET A 478 -11.30 24.18 12.01
N ARG A 479 -10.19 24.48 12.66
CA ARG A 479 -10.14 24.63 14.12
C ARG A 479 -11.08 25.72 14.61
N GLN A 480 -11.14 26.85 13.91
CA GLN A 480 -12.07 27.95 14.22
C GLN A 480 -13.53 27.51 14.07
N GLU A 481 -13.85 26.84 12.96
CA GLU A 481 -15.21 26.33 12.73
C GLU A 481 -15.59 25.21 13.70
N PHE A 482 -14.71 24.25 14.01
CA PHE A 482 -15.00 23.19 14.99
C PHE A 482 -15.38 23.78 16.35
N GLY A 483 -14.65 24.78 16.82
CA GLY A 483 -14.89 25.40 18.13
C GLY A 483 -14.81 24.37 19.28
N ARG A 484 -15.57 24.60 20.35
CA ARG A 484 -15.61 23.73 21.54
C ARG A 484 -16.88 22.86 21.58
N ALA A 485 -17.17 22.11 20.53
CA ALA A 485 -18.34 21.24 20.48
C ALA A 485 -18.10 19.95 21.30
N LYS A 486 -18.78 19.80 22.45
CA LYS A 486 -18.70 18.56 23.27
C LYS A 486 -19.13 17.34 22.45
N GLY A 487 -18.35 16.27 22.45
CA GLY A 487 -18.60 15.05 21.68
C GLY A 487 -18.00 15.04 20.26
N LEU A 488 -17.40 16.16 19.84
CA LEU A 488 -16.64 16.24 18.59
C LEU A 488 -15.13 16.20 18.93
N ILE A 489 -14.43 15.25 18.30
CA ILE A 489 -12.98 15.05 18.46
C ILE A 489 -12.38 15.10 17.08
N PHE A 490 -11.34 15.90 16.86
CA PHE A 490 -10.67 15.94 15.56
C PHE A 490 -9.16 15.86 15.74
N ASN A 491 -8.52 15.21 14.79
CA ASN A 491 -7.07 15.05 14.69
C ASN A 491 -6.66 15.26 13.22
N TRP A 492 -5.46 15.73 12.99
CA TRP A 492 -4.83 15.86 11.69
C TRP A 492 -3.37 15.45 11.72
N ASN A 493 -2.82 15.16 10.55
CA ASN A 493 -1.39 14.88 10.38
C ASN A 493 -0.58 16.17 10.43
N GLN A 494 0.67 16.07 10.87
CA GLN A 494 1.60 17.19 10.79
C GLN A 494 1.93 17.50 9.32
N PRO A 495 2.00 18.78 8.93
CA PRO A 495 2.30 19.13 7.53
C PRO A 495 3.64 18.59 7.05
N GLU A 496 4.64 18.52 7.92
CA GLU A 496 5.99 18.02 7.64
C GLU A 496 6.02 16.53 7.31
N GLU A 497 5.15 15.72 7.93
CA GLU A 497 4.97 14.29 7.60
C GLU A 497 4.44 14.13 6.16
N SER A 498 3.48 14.97 5.78
CA SER A 498 2.91 14.97 4.43
C SER A 498 3.91 15.45 3.37
N LEU A 499 4.77 16.41 3.73
CA LEU A 499 5.85 16.87 2.85
C LEU A 499 6.86 15.74 2.62
N MET A 500 7.24 15.02 3.69
CA MET A 500 8.15 13.88 3.59
C MET A 500 7.55 12.78 2.71
N GLU A 501 6.32 12.39 2.94
CA GLU A 501 5.63 11.40 2.11
C GLU A 501 5.61 11.85 0.63
N ALA A 502 5.37 13.12 0.35
CA ALA A 502 5.31 13.65 -1.00
C ALA A 502 6.66 13.60 -1.72
N PHE A 503 7.75 14.05 -1.09
CA PHE A 503 9.04 14.02 -1.77
C PHE A 503 9.58 12.58 -1.91
N LEU A 504 9.33 11.68 -0.98
CA LEU A 504 9.73 10.27 -1.08
C LEU A 504 8.93 9.55 -2.18
N SER A 505 7.61 9.75 -2.24
CA SER A 505 6.77 9.06 -3.23
C SER A 505 6.92 9.58 -4.66
N ARG A 506 7.35 10.84 -4.83
CA ARG A 506 7.49 11.51 -6.14
C ARG A 506 8.94 11.75 -6.56
N GLY A 507 9.87 11.29 -5.73
CA GLY A 507 11.30 11.45 -5.93
C GLY A 507 11.85 10.67 -7.10
N ASP A 508 13.03 11.04 -7.52
CA ASP A 508 13.84 10.32 -8.49
C ASP A 508 15.09 9.72 -7.84
N ARG A 509 15.97 9.11 -8.62
CA ARG A 509 17.17 8.41 -8.17
C ARG A 509 18.12 9.28 -7.35
N ARG A 510 18.15 10.60 -7.57
CA ARG A 510 18.98 11.54 -6.78
C ARG A 510 18.64 11.55 -5.30
N LEU A 511 17.41 11.12 -4.93
CA LEU A 511 17.03 11.01 -3.52
C LEU A 511 17.72 9.88 -2.77
N GLY A 512 18.35 8.92 -3.43
CA GLY A 512 19.14 7.88 -2.77
C GLY A 512 20.20 8.49 -1.86
N ALA A 513 20.99 9.44 -2.37
CA ALA A 513 22.01 10.16 -1.58
C ALA A 513 21.39 10.97 -0.43
N VAL A 514 20.24 11.61 -0.63
CA VAL A 514 19.51 12.35 0.42
C VAL A 514 19.04 11.41 1.53
N ILE A 515 18.43 10.26 1.17
CA ILE A 515 17.96 9.25 2.12
C ILE A 515 19.12 8.71 2.97
N LYS A 516 20.25 8.41 2.32
CA LYS A 516 21.47 7.94 3.03
C LYS A 516 21.95 8.99 4.02
N THR A 517 22.08 10.25 3.60
CA THR A 517 22.52 11.35 4.47
C THR A 517 21.56 11.60 5.61
N ALA A 518 20.24 11.57 5.36
CA ALA A 518 19.24 11.69 6.42
C ALA A 518 19.37 10.55 7.44
N TRP A 519 19.55 9.32 6.98
CA TRP A 519 19.79 8.17 7.84
C TRP A 519 21.08 8.31 8.67
N GLU A 520 22.18 8.76 8.08
CA GLU A 520 23.44 9.05 8.78
C GLU A 520 23.29 10.13 9.87
N LYS A 521 22.34 11.06 9.68
CA LYS A 521 21.94 12.05 10.68
C LYS A 521 20.94 11.50 11.72
N GLY A 522 20.63 10.21 11.68
CA GLY A 522 19.87 9.48 12.68
C GLY A 522 18.36 9.44 12.43
N THR A 523 17.87 9.70 11.20
CA THR A 523 16.47 9.45 10.87
C THR A 523 16.21 7.95 10.80
N LYS A 524 15.15 7.52 11.44
CA LYS A 524 14.61 6.16 11.44
C LYS A 524 13.21 6.19 12.00
N PHE A 525 12.39 5.19 11.69
CA PHE A 525 11.00 5.13 12.13
C PHE A 525 10.22 6.40 11.78
N ASP A 526 10.44 6.93 10.57
CA ASP A 526 9.86 8.20 10.12
C ASP A 526 8.31 8.19 10.09
N ALA A 527 7.68 7.02 10.10
CA ALA A 527 6.23 6.86 10.27
C ALA A 527 5.73 7.05 11.72
N TRP A 528 6.65 7.18 12.69
CA TRP A 528 6.34 7.35 14.10
C TRP A 528 6.61 8.78 14.53
N ASN A 529 5.59 9.51 15.00
CA ASN A 529 5.67 10.94 15.32
C ASN A 529 6.83 11.31 16.25
N GLU A 530 7.14 10.45 17.23
CA GLU A 530 8.25 10.66 18.18
C GLU A 530 9.63 10.52 17.55
N TRP A 531 9.72 9.88 16.38
CA TRP A 531 10.98 9.66 15.66
C TRP A 531 11.13 10.52 14.42
N HIS A 532 10.08 11.20 13.98
CA HIS A 532 10.12 12.10 12.83
C HIS A 532 11.06 13.29 13.06
N ARG A 533 12.04 13.48 12.16
CA ARG A 533 13.11 14.49 12.27
C ARG A 533 13.19 15.39 11.04
N PRO A 534 12.26 16.35 10.88
CA PRO A 534 12.19 17.17 9.66
C PRO A 534 13.45 18.00 9.42
N VAL A 535 14.16 18.44 10.47
CA VAL A 535 15.41 19.22 10.33
C VAL A 535 16.52 18.36 9.71
N ALA A 536 16.66 17.10 10.09
CA ALA A 536 17.67 16.20 9.52
C ALA A 536 17.41 15.95 8.02
N TRP A 537 16.15 15.86 7.61
CA TRP A 537 15.77 15.78 6.20
C TRP A 537 16.11 17.07 5.43
N GLN A 538 15.81 18.26 5.98
CA GLN A 538 16.17 19.53 5.36
C GLN A 538 17.69 19.66 5.15
N GLU A 539 18.48 19.32 6.17
CA GLU A 539 19.94 19.31 6.08
C GLU A 539 20.47 18.31 5.05
N ALA A 540 19.83 17.13 4.94
CA ALA A 540 20.19 16.14 3.94
C ALA A 540 19.94 16.64 2.52
N PHE A 541 18.80 17.27 2.25
CA PHE A 541 18.51 17.89 0.97
C PHE A 541 19.52 18.99 0.62
N ALA A 542 19.82 19.89 1.58
CA ALA A 542 20.79 20.99 1.40
C ALA A 542 22.21 20.45 1.08
N ALA A 543 22.63 19.33 1.71
CA ALA A 543 23.92 18.72 1.46
C ALA A 543 24.10 18.22 0.00
N HIS A 544 23.00 17.95 -0.69
CA HIS A 544 22.99 17.48 -2.08
C HIS A 544 22.49 18.52 -3.09
N ASN A 545 22.35 19.79 -2.70
CA ASN A 545 21.83 20.88 -3.53
C ASN A 545 20.46 20.55 -4.15
N LEU A 546 19.60 19.86 -3.40
CA LEU A 546 18.23 19.54 -3.79
C LEU A 546 17.25 20.22 -2.83
N GLU A 547 16.00 20.39 -3.28
CA GLU A 547 14.96 21.04 -2.50
C GLU A 547 13.72 20.13 -2.39
N PRO A 548 13.19 19.85 -1.17
CA PRO A 548 11.95 19.10 -1.00
C PRO A 548 10.78 19.70 -1.78
N ALA A 549 10.71 21.03 -1.85
CA ALA A 549 9.67 21.78 -2.53
C ALA A 549 9.60 21.48 -4.03
N TRP A 550 10.75 21.25 -4.68
CA TRP A 550 10.80 20.92 -6.11
C TRP A 550 10.09 19.59 -6.40
N TYR A 551 10.23 18.60 -5.53
CA TYR A 551 9.55 17.30 -5.65
C TYR A 551 8.06 17.37 -5.28
N ALA A 552 7.70 18.17 -4.27
CA ALA A 552 6.39 18.13 -3.64
C ALA A 552 5.41 19.19 -4.15
N HIS A 553 5.85 20.45 -4.30
CA HIS A 553 4.94 21.61 -4.39
C HIS A 553 4.70 22.15 -5.80
N ARG A 554 5.27 21.53 -6.84
CA ARG A 554 5.00 21.96 -8.22
C ARG A 554 3.92 21.12 -8.89
N VAL A 555 3.05 21.76 -9.66
CA VAL A 555 2.20 21.11 -10.66
C VAL A 555 3.11 20.67 -11.81
N ARG A 556 3.01 19.43 -12.21
CA ARG A 556 3.85 18.87 -13.27
C ARG A 556 3.20 19.05 -14.64
N PRO A 557 3.93 19.43 -15.68
CA PRO A 557 3.44 19.45 -17.05
C PRO A 557 2.93 18.10 -17.52
N ALA A 558 2.00 18.09 -18.47
CA ALA A 558 1.38 16.87 -18.98
C ALA A 558 2.36 15.96 -19.72
N ASP A 559 3.38 16.53 -20.33
CA ASP A 559 4.43 15.90 -21.12
C ASP A 559 5.71 15.56 -20.31
N GLU A 560 5.76 15.93 -19.03
CA GLU A 560 6.89 15.61 -18.17
C GLU A 560 7.10 14.09 -18.04
N ILE A 561 8.35 13.67 -18.16
CA ILE A 561 8.75 12.29 -17.88
C ILE A 561 8.91 12.13 -16.36
N PHE A 562 8.13 11.22 -15.79
CA PHE A 562 8.19 10.93 -14.36
C PHE A 562 9.19 9.84 -14.04
N ALA A 563 9.73 9.84 -12.83
CA ALA A 563 10.66 8.81 -12.36
C ALA A 563 10.11 7.38 -12.43
N TRP A 564 8.79 7.22 -12.49
CA TRP A 564 8.09 5.93 -12.55
C TRP A 564 7.48 5.62 -13.92
N ASP A 565 7.74 6.38 -14.98
CA ASP A 565 7.10 6.19 -16.29
C ASP A 565 7.53 4.89 -17.00
N HIS A 566 8.70 4.36 -16.66
CA HIS A 566 9.17 3.07 -17.12
C HIS A 566 8.49 1.88 -16.40
N ILE A 567 7.72 2.13 -15.35
CA ILE A 567 6.92 1.14 -14.63
C ILE A 567 5.48 1.19 -15.12
N ASN A 568 5.01 0.11 -15.72
CA ASN A 568 3.65 0.01 -16.21
C ASN A 568 2.74 -0.69 -15.19
N ALA A 569 1.93 0.07 -14.49
CA ALA A 569 0.94 -0.44 -13.54
C ALA A 569 -0.29 -1.10 -14.21
N GLY A 570 -0.28 -1.28 -15.53
CA GLY A 570 -1.40 -1.78 -16.30
C GLY A 570 -2.47 -0.73 -16.62
N VAL A 571 -2.33 0.47 -16.06
CA VAL A 571 -3.18 1.64 -16.36
C VAL A 571 -2.35 2.64 -17.16
N GLU A 572 -2.83 3.02 -18.33
CA GLU A 572 -2.10 3.91 -19.23
C GLU A 572 -1.98 5.33 -18.68
N LYS A 573 -0.76 5.92 -18.74
CA LYS A 573 -0.49 7.31 -18.33
C LYS A 573 -1.45 8.29 -18.97
N ARG A 574 -1.74 8.09 -20.27
CA ARG A 574 -2.69 8.94 -21.02
C ARG A 574 -4.12 8.85 -20.46
N TRP A 575 -4.55 7.66 -20.02
CA TRP A 575 -5.87 7.52 -19.39
C TRP A 575 -5.91 8.28 -18.05
N LEU A 576 -4.84 8.20 -17.27
CA LEU A 576 -4.70 8.95 -16.01
C LEU A 576 -4.77 10.47 -16.27
N LEU A 577 -4.09 10.96 -17.32
CA LEU A 577 -4.09 12.37 -17.68
C LEU A 577 -5.50 12.85 -18.09
N MET A 578 -6.23 12.05 -18.84
CA MET A 578 -7.63 12.38 -19.21
C MET A 578 -8.53 12.47 -18.00
N ASP A 579 -8.28 11.60 -17.00
CA ASP A 579 -9.06 11.62 -15.76
C ASP A 579 -8.66 12.79 -14.85
N TRP A 580 -7.41 13.27 -14.93
CA TRP A 580 -6.96 14.52 -14.33
C TRP A 580 -7.77 15.71 -14.89
N TYR A 581 -7.88 15.84 -16.20
CA TYR A 581 -8.67 16.91 -16.83
C TYR A 581 -10.18 16.80 -16.55
N ALA A 582 -10.70 15.59 -16.41
CA ALA A 582 -12.07 15.38 -15.98
C ALA A 582 -12.30 15.82 -14.51
N ALA A 583 -11.29 15.66 -13.65
CA ALA A 583 -11.34 16.14 -12.28
C ALA A 583 -11.47 17.65 -12.18
N GLU A 584 -10.69 18.39 -12.98
CA GLU A 584 -10.73 19.87 -13.01
C GLU A 584 -12.12 20.40 -13.39
N LYS A 585 -12.88 19.61 -14.15
CA LYS A 585 -14.26 19.92 -14.54
C LYS A 585 -15.31 19.40 -13.56
N GLY A 586 -14.91 18.63 -12.55
CA GLY A 586 -15.83 17.95 -11.63
C GLY A 586 -16.64 16.83 -12.29
N GLU A 587 -16.21 16.31 -13.44
CA GLU A 587 -16.87 15.20 -14.13
C GLU A 587 -16.62 13.88 -13.38
N THR A 588 -17.66 13.06 -13.21
CA THR A 588 -17.60 11.78 -12.50
C THR A 588 -17.68 10.59 -13.45
N LYS A 589 -17.12 9.47 -12.99
CA LYS A 589 -17.23 8.15 -13.63
C LYS A 589 -17.95 7.20 -12.69
N VAL A 590 -18.87 6.42 -13.22
CA VAL A 590 -19.53 5.33 -12.48
C VAL A 590 -18.56 4.18 -12.23
N ASP A 591 -18.97 3.21 -11.43
CA ASP A 591 -18.19 1.98 -11.17
C ASP A 591 -17.81 1.29 -12.47
N CYS A 592 -16.56 0.84 -12.59
CA CYS A 592 -16.08 0.23 -13.81
C CYS A 592 -16.71 -1.15 -14.11
N ARG A 593 -17.49 -1.72 -13.18
CA ARG A 593 -18.35 -2.89 -13.43
C ARG A 593 -19.59 -2.54 -14.28
N GLU A 594 -20.01 -1.29 -14.24
CA GLU A 594 -21.16 -0.80 -15.03
C GLU A 594 -20.73 -0.35 -16.42
N HIS A 595 -19.53 0.24 -16.53
CA HIS A 595 -19.01 0.77 -17.78
C HIS A 595 -17.50 0.65 -17.86
N CYS A 596 -16.99 0.05 -18.96
CA CYS A 596 -15.56 -0.02 -19.22
C CYS A 596 -15.02 1.31 -19.78
N TYR A 597 -14.07 1.91 -19.07
CA TYR A 597 -13.39 3.17 -19.45
C TYR A 597 -12.07 2.98 -20.17
N HIS A 598 -11.71 1.76 -20.60
CA HIS A 598 -10.50 1.45 -21.35
C HIS A 598 -9.20 1.95 -20.68
N CYS A 599 -9.03 1.66 -19.41
CA CYS A 599 -7.90 2.14 -18.63
C CYS A 599 -6.53 1.54 -19.00
N GLY A 600 -6.48 0.52 -19.87
CA GLY A 600 -5.23 -0.16 -20.28
C GLY A 600 -5.12 -1.61 -19.79
N ILE A 601 -5.80 -2.02 -18.74
CA ILE A 601 -5.70 -3.36 -18.12
C ILE A 601 -5.95 -4.49 -19.13
N LEU A 602 -6.96 -4.35 -20.00
CA LEU A 602 -7.27 -5.36 -21.02
C LEU A 602 -6.15 -5.54 -22.05
N THR A 603 -5.46 -4.47 -22.37
CA THR A 603 -4.33 -4.46 -23.32
C THR A 603 -3.07 -5.01 -22.66
N ALA A 604 -2.70 -4.50 -21.49
CA ALA A 604 -1.49 -4.88 -20.77
C ALA A 604 -1.46 -6.38 -20.42
N PHE A 605 -2.62 -6.98 -20.14
CA PHE A 605 -2.74 -8.38 -19.71
C PHE A 605 -3.48 -9.28 -20.71
N LYS A 606 -3.50 -8.91 -22.00
CA LYS A 606 -4.19 -9.67 -23.05
C LYS A 606 -3.76 -11.14 -23.11
N GLY A 607 -2.44 -11.39 -23.12
CA GLY A 607 -1.87 -12.74 -23.18
C GLY A 607 -2.18 -13.56 -21.94
N LEU A 608 -2.05 -12.96 -20.75
CA LEU A 608 -2.35 -13.63 -19.48
C LEU A 608 -3.83 -14.02 -19.41
N ARG A 609 -4.72 -13.12 -19.81
CA ARG A 609 -6.15 -13.37 -19.82
C ARG A 609 -6.55 -14.51 -20.75
N ALA A 610 -5.93 -14.59 -21.93
CA ALA A 610 -6.20 -15.65 -22.91
C ALA A 610 -5.78 -17.05 -22.39
N ASN A 611 -4.77 -17.10 -21.55
CA ASN A 611 -4.18 -18.33 -21.01
C ASN A 611 -4.71 -18.72 -19.62
N THR A 612 -5.61 -17.93 -19.04
CA THR A 612 -6.17 -18.19 -17.71
C THR A 612 -7.63 -18.69 -17.85
N PRO A 613 -8.04 -19.75 -17.13
CA PRO A 613 -9.41 -20.24 -17.18
C PRO A 613 -10.42 -19.15 -16.83
N PRO A 614 -11.55 -19.04 -17.54
CA PRO A 614 -12.62 -18.10 -17.16
C PRO A 614 -13.29 -18.53 -15.84
N PRO A 615 -13.74 -17.60 -15.02
CA PRO A 615 -13.50 -16.16 -15.06
C PRO A 615 -12.48 -15.70 -14.02
N ALA A 616 -11.17 -15.70 -14.33
CA ALA A 616 -10.16 -15.22 -13.39
C ALA A 616 -10.41 -13.77 -12.98
N TRP A 617 -10.85 -12.95 -13.91
CA TRP A 617 -11.33 -11.58 -13.74
C TRP A 617 -12.05 -11.10 -14.99
N GLU A 618 -13.02 -10.22 -14.83
CA GLU A 618 -13.81 -9.69 -15.91
C GLU A 618 -13.82 -8.16 -15.87
N CYS A 619 -13.66 -7.56 -17.05
CA CYS A 619 -14.08 -6.19 -17.29
C CYS A 619 -15.44 -6.22 -17.99
N PRO A 620 -16.30 -5.23 -17.72
CA PRO A 620 -17.61 -5.18 -18.39
C PRO A 620 -17.45 -5.09 -19.91
N PRO A 621 -18.45 -5.55 -20.68
CA PRO A 621 -18.37 -5.52 -22.13
C PRO A 621 -18.27 -4.09 -22.64
N ILE A 622 -17.47 -3.91 -23.70
CA ILE A 622 -17.35 -2.65 -24.40
C ILE A 622 -18.67 -2.40 -25.15
N ARG A 623 -19.41 -1.36 -24.78
CA ARG A 623 -20.72 -1.07 -25.39
C ARG A 623 -20.63 -0.35 -26.75
N ASN A 624 -19.52 0.36 -27.04
CA ASN A 624 -19.34 1.07 -28.31
C ASN A 624 -18.90 0.07 -29.39
N PRO A 625 -19.68 -0.13 -30.48
CA PRO A 625 -19.36 -1.09 -31.55
C PRO A 625 -18.02 -0.85 -32.24
N ARG A 626 -17.62 0.42 -32.41
CA ARG A 626 -16.32 0.78 -32.99
C ARG A 626 -15.17 0.33 -32.11
N TRP A 627 -15.31 0.49 -30.80
CA TRP A 627 -14.30 0.05 -29.84
C TRP A 627 -14.25 -1.47 -29.68
N GLN A 628 -15.41 -2.14 -29.82
CA GLN A 628 -15.44 -3.61 -29.88
C GLN A 628 -14.60 -4.14 -31.05
N LYS A 629 -14.71 -3.51 -32.23
CA LYS A 629 -13.93 -3.87 -33.40
C LYS A 629 -12.43 -3.66 -33.20
N LEU A 630 -12.01 -2.49 -32.71
CA LEU A 630 -10.61 -2.17 -32.43
C LEU A 630 -9.99 -3.11 -31.39
N ALA A 631 -10.75 -3.44 -30.35
CA ALA A 631 -10.30 -4.41 -29.32
C ALA A 631 -10.15 -5.83 -29.91
N ALA A 632 -11.06 -6.24 -30.79
CA ALA A 632 -10.98 -7.54 -31.48
C ALA A 632 -9.77 -7.63 -32.42
N GLU A 633 -9.41 -6.53 -33.07
CA GLU A 633 -8.23 -6.41 -33.93
C GLU A 633 -6.91 -6.30 -33.13
N GLY A 634 -6.97 -6.27 -31.79
CA GLY A 634 -5.78 -6.14 -30.94
C GLY A 634 -5.16 -4.74 -30.98
N GLN A 635 -5.85 -3.79 -31.58
CA GLN A 635 -5.45 -2.39 -31.56
C GLN A 635 -5.80 -1.79 -30.22
N VAL A 636 -4.83 -1.08 -29.61
CA VAL A 636 -5.10 -0.23 -28.45
C VAL A 636 -6.21 0.74 -28.89
N ILE A 637 -7.36 0.69 -28.22
CA ILE A 637 -8.36 1.71 -28.39
C ILE A 637 -7.72 2.96 -27.78
N GLY A 638 -6.93 3.63 -28.60
CA GLY A 638 -6.16 4.77 -28.18
C GLY A 638 -7.14 5.82 -27.69
N LEU A 639 -6.91 6.36 -26.52
CA LEU A 639 -7.56 7.56 -26.00
C LEU A 639 -7.64 8.71 -27.04
N THR A 640 -6.83 8.66 -28.12
CA THR A 640 -6.91 9.54 -29.28
C THR A 640 -8.31 9.63 -29.89
N GLU A 641 -9.10 8.58 -29.83
CA GLU A 641 -10.43 8.58 -30.42
C GLU A 641 -11.50 8.98 -29.39
N VAL A 642 -11.36 8.55 -28.14
CA VAL A 642 -12.20 9.06 -27.03
C VAL A 642 -11.94 10.54 -26.82
N VAL A 643 -10.68 10.98 -26.93
CA VAL A 643 -10.28 12.40 -26.83
C VAL A 643 -10.78 13.19 -28.04
N LYS A 644 -10.70 12.67 -29.27
CA LYS A 644 -11.23 13.38 -30.45
C LYS A 644 -12.75 13.57 -30.36
N GLU A 645 -13.50 12.57 -29.90
CA GLU A 645 -14.94 12.72 -29.69
C GLU A 645 -15.27 13.70 -28.54
N ASN A 646 -14.45 13.77 -27.49
CA ASN A 646 -14.65 14.69 -26.38
C ASN A 646 -13.96 16.05 -26.59
N MET A 647 -12.82 16.12 -27.31
CA MET A 647 -12.18 17.38 -27.68
C MET A 647 -12.93 18.16 -28.77
N VAL A 648 -13.68 17.49 -29.64
CA VAL A 648 -14.59 18.16 -30.58
C VAL A 648 -15.75 18.85 -29.80
N LYS A 649 -16.04 18.39 -28.59
CA LYS A 649 -17.02 19.04 -27.69
C LYS A 649 -16.44 20.04 -26.71
N SER A 650 -15.13 20.05 -26.49
CA SER A 650 -14.45 21.02 -25.65
C SER A 650 -13.29 21.62 -26.45
N ARG A 651 -13.38 22.88 -26.83
CA ARG A 651 -12.24 23.66 -27.32
C ARG A 651 -11.21 23.74 -26.21
N ILE A 652 -10.26 22.83 -26.20
CA ILE A 652 -9.04 22.97 -25.39
C ILE A 652 -8.11 23.87 -26.23
N PRO A 653 -7.61 25.01 -25.70
CA PRO A 653 -6.64 25.80 -26.40
C PRO A 653 -5.39 24.98 -26.66
N GLU A 654 -4.95 24.91 -27.91
CA GLU A 654 -3.57 24.54 -28.25
C GLU A 654 -2.66 25.58 -27.59
N LYS A 655 -2.01 25.22 -26.49
CA LYS A 655 -0.77 25.82 -26.01
C LYS A 655 0.04 24.76 -25.25
#